data_3bab24c9b2d100a292bf3bbcb1410e35
#
_entry.id   3bab24c9b2d100a292bf3bbcb1410e35
#
_cell.length_a   1.000
_cell.length_b   1.000
_cell.length_c   1.000
_cell.angle_alpha   90.00
_cell.angle_beta   90.00
_cell.angle_gamma   90.00
#
_symmetry.space_group_name_H-M   'P 1'
#
loop_
_entity.id
_entity.type
_entity.pdbx_description
1 polymer ?
#
loop_
_entity_poly.entity_id
_entity_poly.type
_entity_poly.pdbx_seq_one_letter_code
_entity_poly.pdbx_strand_id
1 'polypeptide(L)'
;VFGPLPSFQQIENPKSNLASEVISDDGKMLGTYYYENRSNADYNKLSKNVINALIANEDSRFYEHSGIDFRRVLSIAFRFGHGGASTISQQLAKNLLVRRSRFDNPFNILVQKMKEWIVAIRLERNYTKEEIIRLYLNTVDFGNNAFGIKMAAQTYFNTSPDKLSISQAALLIGLVKGPSYYSATRNPARSLNRRNVVLMLIHDHSLITDAEYNEAKNEPLGLVFRLQDHNIGLAAYFREYLRLQLGQMLHDGTIPLQKDGTPYNMYRDGLKIYTTINSTMQQYAEQAESEHMAKLQRSFNEHWRGRTPWAGNPEVIEQSMKRSERYKELIEEGVSADSIVQDFKTPVKMKVFSWSGDRDTTLSPLDSIRYYKHFLRSAMMSMDPKTGKIKAWVGGINFHYFKYDEVRSGSTQVGSTFKPILYATAIEEGISPCFKVDNQPVTITGYGSGPWTPKNADGQYGGKFTIREALARSINVISAYLIKMVTPEKVIDMAKRLGISSEIPAYPSIALGTANVSLYDMVGAYSVFANAGVYTEPVYITHIEDKNGNEIYRKTPRIKQAMDEDLAYVMIYMLKGNTDPSLRGTGSKLRYVYNFTEPIGGKTGTTTNYSDGWYIGVTPDLVTGVWTGGEDRYEHFRSLSMGEGSATALPTWAMYMKQIYSNASLGISKGD
;
A
#
# COMPACT_ATOMS: atom_id res chain seq x y z
N VAL A 1 30.68 -22.93 -31.26
CA VAL A 1 29.56 -23.88 -31.03
C VAL A 1 28.88 -23.63 -29.66
N PHE A 2 29.68 -23.32 -28.62
CA PHE A 2 29.11 -23.25 -27.24
C PHE A 2 28.69 -21.86 -26.80
N GLY A 3 29.04 -20.76 -27.48
CA GLY A 3 28.76 -19.38 -27.04
C GLY A 3 29.39 -19.05 -25.67
N PRO A 4 29.21 -17.84 -25.12
CA PRO A 4 29.77 -17.50 -23.83
C PRO A 4 29.13 -18.33 -22.71
N LEU A 5 29.98 -18.98 -21.88
CA LEU A 5 29.57 -19.61 -20.63
C LEU A 5 29.52 -18.53 -19.54
N PRO A 6 28.65 -18.67 -18.50
CA PRO A 6 28.62 -17.72 -17.40
C PRO A 6 29.99 -17.55 -16.77
N SER A 7 30.40 -16.29 -16.51
CA SER A 7 31.61 -15.98 -15.78
C SER A 7 31.51 -16.40 -14.31
N PHE A 8 32.64 -16.54 -13.59
CA PHE A 8 32.62 -16.79 -12.15
C PHE A 8 31.81 -15.74 -11.39
N GLN A 9 31.97 -14.46 -11.73
CA GLN A 9 31.13 -13.39 -11.15
C GLN A 9 29.63 -13.56 -11.41
N GLN A 10 29.25 -14.15 -12.53
CA GLN A 10 27.84 -14.45 -12.85
C GLN A 10 27.35 -15.72 -12.11
N ILE A 11 28.25 -16.60 -11.72
CA ILE A 11 27.95 -17.80 -10.91
C ILE A 11 27.93 -17.46 -9.42
N GLU A 12 28.88 -16.65 -8.95
CA GLU A 12 28.96 -16.14 -7.55
C GLU A 12 27.85 -15.15 -7.22
N ASN A 13 27.56 -14.30 -8.16
CA ASN A 13 26.41 -13.42 -8.17
C ASN A 13 25.56 -13.81 -9.39
N PRO A 14 24.79 -14.89 -9.33
CA PRO A 14 23.80 -15.09 -10.36
C PRO A 14 23.04 -13.77 -10.41
N LYS A 15 22.73 -13.29 -11.62
CA LYS A 15 21.74 -12.19 -11.78
C LYS A 15 20.40 -12.72 -11.28
N SER A 16 20.39 -13.17 -10.02
CA SER A 16 19.21 -13.58 -9.28
C SER A 16 18.47 -12.28 -9.06
N ASN A 17 17.26 -12.23 -9.56
CA ASN A 17 16.33 -11.16 -9.26
C ASN A 17 16.15 -11.12 -7.73
N LEU A 18 16.93 -10.29 -7.05
CA LEU A 18 16.79 -10.07 -5.62
C LEU A 18 15.63 -9.12 -5.41
N ALA A 19 14.66 -9.52 -4.62
CA ALA A 19 13.57 -8.64 -4.20
C ALA A 19 14.14 -7.42 -3.48
N SER A 20 13.65 -6.24 -3.81
CA SER A 20 13.94 -5.05 -3.01
C SER A 20 13.02 -4.99 -1.80
N GLU A 21 13.57 -4.59 -0.67
CA GLU A 21 12.89 -4.54 0.63
C GLU A 21 12.44 -3.12 0.94
N VAL A 22 11.18 -2.96 1.38
CA VAL A 22 10.64 -1.70 1.89
C VAL A 22 10.64 -1.77 3.42
N ILE A 23 11.41 -0.88 4.05
CA ILE A 23 11.69 -0.92 5.48
C ILE A 23 11.07 0.31 6.14
N SER A 24 10.37 0.11 7.25
CA SER A 24 9.78 1.17 8.08
C SER A 24 10.84 1.92 8.90
N ASP A 25 10.46 3.09 9.45
CA ASP A 25 11.32 3.92 10.33
C ASP A 25 11.75 3.16 11.62
N ASP A 26 10.93 2.21 12.07
CA ASP A 26 11.19 1.31 13.21
C ASP A 26 11.84 -0.04 12.79
N GLY A 27 12.38 -0.13 11.58
CA GLY A 27 13.19 -1.27 11.10
C GLY A 27 12.40 -2.52 10.72
N LYS A 28 11.08 -2.48 10.64
CA LYS A 28 10.27 -3.62 10.21
C LYS A 28 10.06 -3.63 8.70
N MET A 29 10.02 -4.79 8.09
CA MET A 29 9.73 -4.94 6.68
C MET A 29 8.25 -4.69 6.42
N LEU A 30 7.93 -3.67 5.63
CA LEU A 30 6.57 -3.36 5.17
C LEU A 30 6.16 -4.22 3.96
N GLY A 31 7.11 -4.59 3.11
CA GLY A 31 6.89 -5.40 1.93
C GLY A 31 8.10 -5.47 1.01
N THR A 32 7.92 -6.05 -0.16
CA THR A 32 9.01 -6.27 -1.14
C THR A 32 8.54 -5.97 -2.56
N TYR A 33 9.47 -5.54 -3.43
CA TYR A 33 9.26 -5.43 -4.88
C TYR A 33 10.07 -6.49 -5.59
N TYR A 34 9.44 -7.30 -6.46
CA TYR A 34 10.07 -8.41 -7.15
C TYR A 34 9.36 -8.75 -8.46
N TYR A 35 10.11 -9.24 -9.44
CA TYR A 35 9.53 -9.98 -10.56
C TYR A 35 9.23 -11.43 -10.16
N GLU A 36 10.15 -12.00 -9.37
CA GLU A 36 10.07 -13.33 -8.81
C GLU A 36 10.36 -13.18 -7.31
N ASN A 37 9.44 -13.58 -6.45
CA ASN A 37 9.61 -13.42 -5.00
C ASN A 37 10.72 -14.35 -4.50
N ARG A 38 11.95 -13.82 -4.37
CA ARG A 38 13.13 -14.55 -3.90
C ARG A 38 13.72 -13.88 -2.67
N SER A 39 13.98 -14.66 -1.65
CA SER A 39 14.80 -14.25 -0.52
C SER A 39 15.71 -15.38 -0.13
N ASN A 40 17.00 -15.08 0.04
CA ASN A 40 18.02 -16.10 0.30
C ASN A 40 17.95 -16.63 1.73
N ALA A 41 18.10 -17.94 1.89
CA ALA A 41 18.36 -18.61 3.16
C ALA A 41 19.84 -19.00 3.23
N ASP A 42 20.46 -18.83 4.41
CA ASP A 42 21.78 -19.36 4.68
C ASP A 42 21.69 -20.86 4.94
N TYR A 43 22.73 -21.63 4.58
CA TYR A 43 22.73 -23.09 4.78
C TYR A 43 22.46 -23.49 6.23
N ASN A 44 23.08 -22.80 7.18
CA ASN A 44 22.91 -23.04 8.63
C ASN A 44 21.49 -22.75 9.15
N LYS A 45 20.66 -22.10 8.34
CA LYS A 45 19.25 -21.79 8.62
C LYS A 45 18.29 -22.70 7.84
N LEU A 46 18.79 -23.83 7.30
CA LEU A 46 17.98 -24.86 6.68
C LEU A 46 17.73 -25.99 7.66
N SER A 47 16.51 -26.50 7.74
CA SER A 47 16.25 -27.71 8.53
C SER A 47 16.91 -28.93 7.86
N LYS A 48 17.38 -29.88 8.65
CA LYS A 48 17.88 -31.18 8.14
C LYS A 48 16.82 -31.88 7.29
N ASN A 49 15.53 -31.69 7.60
CA ASN A 49 14.42 -32.26 6.86
C ASN A 49 14.38 -31.83 5.40
N VAL A 50 14.66 -30.55 5.13
CA VAL A 50 14.71 -30.01 3.75
C VAL A 50 15.88 -30.57 2.99
N ILE A 51 17.05 -30.65 3.62
CA ILE A 51 18.28 -31.22 3.02
C ILE A 51 18.08 -32.68 2.69
N ASN A 52 17.57 -33.46 3.65
CA ASN A 52 17.29 -34.89 3.48
C ASN A 52 16.28 -35.15 2.36
N ALA A 53 15.17 -34.35 2.34
CA ALA A 53 14.16 -34.46 1.31
C ALA A 53 14.72 -34.15 -0.09
N LEU A 54 15.56 -33.13 -0.21
CA LEU A 54 16.20 -32.75 -1.46
C LEU A 54 17.10 -33.85 -1.98
N ILE A 55 18.00 -34.34 -1.14
CA ILE A 55 18.97 -35.38 -1.51
C ILE A 55 18.24 -36.67 -1.90
N ALA A 56 17.30 -37.15 -1.07
CA ALA A 56 16.56 -38.37 -1.35
C ALA A 56 15.73 -38.28 -2.65
N ASN A 57 15.13 -37.13 -2.94
CA ASN A 57 14.24 -36.96 -4.09
C ASN A 57 14.97 -36.67 -5.41
N GLU A 58 16.01 -35.83 -5.38
CA GLU A 58 16.65 -35.31 -6.60
C GLU A 58 17.97 -36.04 -6.89
N ASP A 59 18.79 -36.34 -5.86
CA ASP A 59 20.14 -36.80 -6.06
C ASP A 59 20.70 -37.61 -4.86
N SER A 60 20.25 -38.83 -4.67
CA SER A 60 20.60 -39.66 -3.50
C SER A 60 22.10 -39.92 -3.31
N ARG A 61 22.92 -39.78 -4.35
CA ARG A 61 24.36 -39.88 -4.33
C ARG A 61 25.11 -38.57 -4.47
N PHE A 62 24.46 -37.46 -4.12
CA PHE A 62 24.99 -36.11 -4.28
C PHE A 62 26.40 -35.92 -3.71
N TYR A 63 26.70 -36.57 -2.59
CA TYR A 63 28.01 -36.47 -1.95
C TYR A 63 29.07 -37.39 -2.57
N GLU A 64 28.69 -38.29 -3.49
CA GLU A 64 29.60 -39.30 -4.07
C GLU A 64 30.17 -38.93 -5.44
N HIS A 65 29.61 -37.91 -6.10
CA HIS A 65 30.03 -37.50 -7.45
C HIS A 65 30.41 -36.02 -7.53
N SER A 66 31.12 -35.63 -8.61
CA SER A 66 31.56 -34.25 -8.86
C SER A 66 30.77 -33.58 -10.01
N GLY A 67 29.47 -33.45 -9.84
CA GLY A 67 28.55 -32.72 -10.76
C GLY A 67 27.82 -33.63 -11.75
N ILE A 68 28.38 -34.78 -12.12
CA ILE A 68 27.73 -35.77 -13.00
C ILE A 68 27.77 -37.15 -12.33
N ASP A 69 26.61 -37.77 -12.19
CA ASP A 69 26.51 -39.16 -11.74
C ASP A 69 26.59 -40.12 -12.94
N PHE A 70 27.81 -40.49 -13.34
CA PHE A 70 28.04 -41.39 -14.47
C PHE A 70 27.40 -42.78 -14.30
N ARG A 71 27.30 -43.31 -13.09
CA ARG A 71 26.63 -44.60 -12.83
C ARG A 71 25.16 -44.51 -13.18
N ARG A 72 24.50 -43.40 -12.82
CA ARG A 72 23.08 -43.16 -13.12
C ARG A 72 22.86 -42.90 -14.62
N VAL A 73 23.76 -42.15 -15.28
CA VAL A 73 23.72 -41.92 -16.74
C VAL A 73 23.82 -43.21 -17.50
N LEU A 74 24.77 -44.09 -17.15
CA LEU A 74 24.95 -45.42 -17.76
C LEU A 74 23.72 -46.32 -17.51
N SER A 75 23.18 -46.33 -16.31
CA SER A 75 22.01 -47.20 -15.97
C SER A 75 20.75 -46.83 -16.81
N ILE A 76 20.58 -45.56 -17.19
CA ILE A 76 19.48 -45.10 -18.04
C ILE A 76 19.75 -45.46 -19.51
N ALA A 77 20.98 -45.36 -19.98
CA ALA A 77 21.34 -45.75 -21.33
C ALA A 77 21.14 -47.27 -21.62
N PHE A 78 21.27 -48.10 -20.58
CA PHE A 78 21.09 -49.59 -20.69
C PHE A 78 19.71 -50.08 -20.26
N ARG A 79 18.94 -49.30 -19.56
CA ARG A 79 17.54 -49.58 -19.22
C ARG A 79 16.66 -48.55 -19.98
N PHE A 80 15.92 -49.04 -20.96
CA PHE A 80 14.82 -48.24 -21.57
C PHE A 80 13.79 -47.85 -20.50
N GLY A 81 14.15 -46.96 -19.56
CA GLY A 81 13.39 -46.75 -18.34
C GLY A 81 13.25 -45.29 -17.91
N HIS A 82 12.06 -44.98 -17.49
CA HIS A 82 11.59 -43.75 -16.95
C HIS A 82 12.35 -43.33 -15.67
N GLY A 83 13.16 -42.23 -15.73
CA GLY A 83 13.78 -41.61 -14.56
C GLY A 83 14.65 -40.43 -14.93
N GLY A 84 14.56 -39.33 -14.22
CA GLY A 84 15.43 -38.16 -14.42
C GLY A 84 16.89 -38.47 -14.04
N ALA A 85 17.84 -38.24 -14.97
CA ALA A 85 19.26 -38.49 -14.76
C ALA A 85 20.04 -37.22 -14.30
N SER A 86 19.39 -36.11 -14.10
CA SER A 86 20.07 -34.87 -13.76
C SER A 86 20.38 -34.76 -12.28
N THR A 87 21.61 -34.42 -11.92
CA THR A 87 22.05 -34.15 -10.55
C THR A 87 21.58 -32.78 -10.06
N ILE A 88 21.66 -32.52 -8.74
CA ILE A 88 21.36 -31.18 -8.16
C ILE A 88 22.25 -30.13 -8.83
N SER A 89 23.54 -30.37 -9.05
CA SER A 89 24.48 -29.47 -9.70
C SER A 89 24.11 -29.16 -11.15
N GLN A 90 23.60 -30.18 -11.90
CA GLN A 90 23.10 -29.97 -13.27
C GLN A 90 21.79 -29.20 -13.31
N GLN A 91 20.90 -29.44 -12.35
CA GLN A 91 19.65 -28.64 -12.24
C GLN A 91 19.94 -27.21 -11.85
N LEU A 92 20.89 -26.97 -10.94
CA LEU A 92 21.37 -25.61 -10.61
C LEU A 92 21.98 -24.94 -11.85
N ALA A 93 22.85 -25.63 -12.58
CA ALA A 93 23.43 -25.14 -13.84
C ALA A 93 22.35 -24.75 -14.87
N LYS A 94 21.30 -25.56 -15.00
CA LYS A 94 20.15 -25.26 -15.85
C LYS A 94 19.40 -23.99 -15.42
N ASN A 95 19.26 -23.75 -14.11
CA ASN A 95 18.58 -22.56 -13.57
C ASN A 95 19.43 -21.28 -13.75
N LEU A 96 20.76 -21.41 -13.80
CA LEU A 96 21.70 -20.31 -14.00
C LEU A 96 21.89 -19.95 -15.48
N LEU A 97 21.62 -20.87 -16.40
CA LEU A 97 21.70 -20.63 -17.84
C LEU A 97 20.41 -19.98 -18.37
N VAL A 98 20.57 -19.02 -19.30
CA VAL A 98 19.43 -18.35 -19.95
C VAL A 98 18.59 -19.40 -20.68
N ARG A 99 17.29 -19.50 -20.35
CA ARG A 99 16.34 -20.40 -21.02
C ARG A 99 16.16 -20.00 -22.48
N ARG A 100 16.35 -20.93 -23.40
CA ARG A 100 15.97 -20.79 -24.81
C ARG A 100 14.54 -21.23 -25.03
N SER A 101 13.99 -20.88 -26.19
CA SER A 101 12.60 -21.14 -26.59
C SER A 101 12.24 -22.64 -26.53
N ARG A 102 10.97 -22.94 -26.28
CA ARG A 102 10.37 -24.29 -26.27
C ARG A 102 10.38 -25.03 -27.62
N PHE A 103 10.77 -24.34 -28.69
CA PHE A 103 10.75 -24.83 -30.09
C PHE A 103 12.15 -25.09 -30.65
N ASP A 104 13.14 -25.42 -29.79
CA ASP A 104 14.50 -25.68 -30.24
C ASP A 104 14.65 -27.08 -30.90
N ASN A 105 15.47 -27.12 -31.94
CA ASN A 105 15.89 -28.32 -32.67
C ASN A 105 16.59 -29.31 -31.70
N PRO A 106 16.44 -30.66 -31.86
CA PRO A 106 17.12 -31.68 -31.05
C PRO A 106 18.61 -31.49 -30.85
N PHE A 107 19.31 -30.96 -31.85
CA PHE A 107 20.74 -30.61 -31.75
C PHE A 107 20.99 -29.51 -30.71
N ASN A 108 20.16 -28.49 -30.65
CA ASN A 108 20.25 -27.42 -29.66
C ASN A 108 20.00 -27.92 -28.22
N ILE A 109 19.12 -28.90 -28.07
CA ILE A 109 18.85 -29.56 -26.77
C ILE A 109 20.11 -30.31 -26.29
N LEU A 110 20.79 -31.02 -27.19
CA LEU A 110 22.03 -31.72 -26.85
C LEU A 110 23.14 -30.72 -26.45
N VAL A 111 23.33 -29.68 -27.22
CA VAL A 111 24.28 -28.60 -26.91
C VAL A 111 23.98 -27.94 -25.57
N GLN A 112 22.71 -27.72 -25.25
CA GLN A 112 22.30 -27.19 -23.94
C GLN A 112 22.64 -28.15 -22.81
N LYS A 113 22.40 -29.44 -22.98
CA LYS A 113 22.78 -30.48 -21.98
C LYS A 113 24.30 -30.52 -21.77
N MET A 114 25.10 -30.43 -22.81
CA MET A 114 26.53 -30.35 -22.67
C MET A 114 26.98 -29.10 -21.89
N LYS A 115 26.35 -27.96 -22.12
CA LYS A 115 26.60 -26.72 -21.33
C LYS A 115 26.25 -26.93 -19.85
N GLU A 116 25.10 -27.52 -19.56
CA GLU A 116 24.68 -27.83 -18.18
C GLU A 116 25.75 -28.72 -17.48
N TRP A 117 26.30 -29.71 -18.17
CA TRP A 117 27.37 -30.59 -17.64
C TRP A 117 28.65 -29.80 -17.34
N ILE A 118 29.10 -28.98 -18.27
CA ILE A 118 30.33 -28.17 -18.10
C ILE A 118 30.14 -27.21 -16.90
N VAL A 119 29.00 -26.55 -16.80
CA VAL A 119 28.72 -25.64 -15.68
C VAL A 119 28.60 -26.42 -14.37
N ALA A 120 27.97 -27.60 -14.35
CA ALA A 120 27.85 -28.42 -13.16
C ALA A 120 29.23 -28.85 -12.61
N ILE A 121 30.15 -29.29 -13.50
CA ILE A 121 31.53 -29.64 -13.10
C ILE A 121 32.26 -28.38 -12.56
N ARG A 122 32.05 -27.19 -13.17
CA ARG A 122 32.66 -25.97 -12.68
C ARG A 122 32.11 -25.55 -11.30
N LEU A 123 30.82 -25.74 -11.05
CA LEU A 123 30.21 -25.53 -9.75
C LEU A 123 30.87 -26.39 -8.68
N GLU A 124 30.98 -27.69 -8.92
CA GLU A 124 31.57 -28.66 -7.98
C GLU A 124 33.07 -28.43 -7.74
N ARG A 125 33.80 -27.81 -8.68
CA ARG A 125 35.22 -27.46 -8.48
C ARG A 125 35.43 -26.20 -7.62
N ASN A 126 34.43 -25.31 -7.53
CA ASN A 126 34.60 -24.00 -6.92
C ASN A 126 33.73 -23.80 -5.69
N TYR A 127 32.70 -24.62 -5.48
CA TYR A 127 31.77 -24.52 -4.36
C TYR A 127 31.73 -25.85 -3.59
N THR A 128 31.54 -25.76 -2.28
CA THR A 128 31.27 -26.92 -1.42
C THR A 128 29.88 -27.47 -1.72
N LYS A 129 29.66 -28.71 -1.32
CA LYS A 129 28.33 -29.36 -1.43
C LYS A 129 27.24 -28.56 -0.72
N GLU A 130 27.54 -28.00 0.43
CA GLU A 130 26.65 -27.16 1.21
C GLU A 130 26.29 -25.88 0.47
N GLU A 131 27.27 -25.23 -0.15
CA GLU A 131 27.04 -24.04 -0.97
C GLU A 131 26.18 -24.35 -2.20
N ILE A 132 26.38 -25.49 -2.85
CA ILE A 132 25.56 -25.92 -3.99
C ILE A 132 24.11 -26.16 -3.55
N ILE A 133 23.88 -26.85 -2.42
CA ILE A 133 22.53 -27.04 -1.84
C ILE A 133 21.88 -25.66 -1.55
N ARG A 134 22.62 -24.77 -0.91
CA ARG A 134 22.15 -23.41 -0.61
C ARG A 134 21.75 -22.65 -1.88
N LEU A 135 22.62 -22.65 -2.89
CA LEU A 135 22.35 -22.00 -4.17
C LEU A 135 21.13 -22.61 -4.87
N TYR A 136 21.02 -23.93 -4.88
CA TYR A 136 19.89 -24.63 -5.47
C TYR A 136 18.58 -24.25 -4.78
N LEU A 137 18.49 -24.42 -3.47
CA LEU A 137 17.29 -24.13 -2.69
C LEU A 137 16.88 -22.66 -2.73
N ASN A 138 17.81 -21.74 -2.99
CA ASN A 138 17.53 -20.32 -3.17
C ASN A 138 17.08 -19.95 -4.59
N THR A 139 17.23 -20.84 -5.59
CA THR A 139 16.93 -20.53 -6.99
C THR A 139 15.71 -21.27 -7.55
N VAL A 140 15.28 -22.35 -6.91
CA VAL A 140 14.20 -23.21 -7.43
C VAL A 140 12.83 -22.58 -7.22
N ASP A 141 11.94 -22.80 -8.21
CA ASP A 141 10.53 -22.36 -8.18
C ASP A 141 9.67 -23.40 -7.45
N PHE A 142 8.97 -22.97 -6.38
CA PHE A 142 8.03 -23.77 -5.62
C PHE A 142 6.57 -23.52 -6.00
N GLY A 143 6.31 -22.68 -7.01
CA GLY A 143 4.97 -22.26 -7.44
C GLY A 143 4.39 -21.10 -6.63
N ASN A 144 3.25 -20.57 -7.08
CA ASN A 144 2.60 -19.42 -6.47
C ASN A 144 3.55 -18.20 -6.26
N ASN A 145 4.46 -18.01 -7.22
CA ASN A 145 5.49 -16.94 -7.16
C ASN A 145 6.50 -17.07 -6.00
N ALA A 146 6.58 -18.26 -5.36
CA ALA A 146 7.53 -18.50 -4.29
C ALA A 146 8.84 -19.09 -4.85
N PHE A 147 9.83 -18.25 -5.10
CA PHE A 147 11.17 -18.64 -5.54
C PHE A 147 12.12 -18.71 -4.33
N GLY A 148 12.75 -19.87 -4.16
CA GLY A 148 13.61 -20.17 -3.02
C GLY A 148 12.85 -20.66 -1.79
N ILE A 149 13.55 -21.51 -1.00
CA ILE A 149 12.99 -22.24 0.14
C ILE A 149 12.44 -21.32 1.25
N LYS A 150 13.05 -20.15 1.47
CA LYS A 150 12.61 -19.21 2.51
C LYS A 150 11.24 -18.64 2.15
N MET A 151 11.05 -18.25 0.90
CA MET A 151 9.75 -17.75 0.44
C MET A 151 8.71 -18.87 0.40
N ALA A 152 9.10 -20.08 0.00
CA ALA A 152 8.21 -21.22 0.01
C ALA A 152 7.72 -21.57 1.43
N ALA A 153 8.62 -21.64 2.40
CA ALA A 153 8.27 -21.89 3.81
C ALA A 153 7.28 -20.84 4.34
N GLN A 154 7.51 -19.57 4.01
CA GLN A 154 6.64 -18.48 4.44
C GLN A 154 5.30 -18.47 3.71
N THR A 155 5.29 -18.71 2.40
CA THR A 155 4.07 -18.72 1.57
C THR A 155 3.14 -19.87 1.90
N TYR A 156 3.68 -21.08 2.06
CA TYR A 156 2.86 -22.29 2.24
C TYR A 156 2.53 -22.58 3.70
N PHE A 157 3.42 -22.19 4.65
CA PHE A 157 3.30 -22.59 6.06
C PHE A 157 3.43 -21.44 7.05
N ASN A 158 3.67 -20.20 6.59
CA ASN A 158 3.93 -19.04 7.46
C ASN A 158 5.03 -19.31 8.51
N THR A 159 6.10 -20.01 8.09
CA THR A 159 7.22 -20.40 8.94
C THR A 159 8.56 -20.10 8.28
N SER A 160 9.67 -20.31 9.03
CA SER A 160 11.04 -20.18 8.52
C SER A 160 11.60 -21.53 8.08
N PRO A 161 12.60 -21.58 7.17
CA PRO A 161 13.15 -22.84 6.63
C PRO A 161 13.74 -23.78 7.68
N ASP A 162 14.28 -23.25 8.78
CA ASP A 162 14.85 -24.02 9.90
C ASP A 162 13.79 -24.79 10.71
N LYS A 163 12.53 -24.35 10.64
CA LYS A 163 11.40 -24.91 11.40
C LYS A 163 10.50 -25.86 10.59
N LEU A 164 10.85 -26.13 9.34
CA LEU A 164 10.05 -27.02 8.50
C LEU A 164 10.05 -28.44 9.04
N SER A 165 8.85 -29.03 9.24
CA SER A 165 8.68 -30.42 9.62
C SER A 165 9.06 -31.37 8.46
N ILE A 166 9.15 -32.68 8.73
CA ILE A 166 9.41 -33.69 7.71
C ILE A 166 8.35 -33.65 6.61
N SER A 167 7.09 -33.60 6.99
CA SER A 167 5.94 -33.54 6.08
C SER A 167 5.96 -32.24 5.23
N GLN A 168 6.23 -31.08 5.84
CA GLN A 168 6.31 -29.79 5.17
C GLN A 168 7.49 -29.75 4.18
N ALA A 169 8.65 -30.21 4.59
CA ALA A 169 9.84 -30.31 3.74
C ALA A 169 9.59 -31.23 2.53
N ALA A 170 9.00 -32.39 2.75
CA ALA A 170 8.65 -33.34 1.69
C ALA A 170 7.63 -32.74 0.70
N LEU A 171 6.66 -31.96 1.20
CA LEU A 171 5.72 -31.28 0.35
C LEU A 171 6.43 -30.27 -0.57
N LEU A 172 7.24 -29.36 0.01
CA LEU A 172 7.94 -28.34 -0.76
C LEU A 172 8.86 -28.96 -1.83
N ILE A 173 9.69 -29.93 -1.45
CA ILE A 173 10.55 -30.60 -2.41
C ILE A 173 9.75 -31.38 -3.47
N GLY A 174 8.58 -31.89 -3.10
CA GLY A 174 7.67 -32.53 -4.06
C GLY A 174 7.14 -31.55 -5.15
N LEU A 175 6.93 -30.28 -4.80
CA LEU A 175 6.48 -29.24 -5.71
C LEU A 175 7.51 -28.91 -6.80
N VAL A 176 8.81 -29.01 -6.50
CA VAL A 176 9.90 -28.65 -7.44
C VAL A 176 9.81 -29.41 -8.76
N LYS A 177 9.33 -30.64 -8.76
CA LYS A 177 9.16 -31.46 -9.98
C LYS A 177 8.20 -30.85 -11.00
N GLY A 178 7.24 -30.06 -10.53
CA GLY A 178 6.25 -29.41 -11.38
C GLY A 178 5.30 -28.55 -10.56
N PRO A 179 5.69 -27.32 -10.22
CA PRO A 179 4.97 -26.48 -9.26
C PRO A 179 3.50 -26.21 -9.64
N SER A 180 3.20 -26.06 -10.92
CA SER A 180 1.83 -25.87 -11.41
C SER A 180 1.01 -27.15 -11.37
N TYR A 181 1.62 -28.29 -11.71
CA TYR A 181 0.94 -29.59 -11.78
C TYR A 181 0.65 -30.18 -10.40
N TYR A 182 1.60 -30.04 -9.46
CA TYR A 182 1.50 -30.51 -8.07
C TYR A 182 1.06 -29.39 -7.10
N SER A 183 0.51 -28.28 -7.60
CA SER A 183 0.12 -27.13 -6.79
C SER A 183 -0.72 -27.53 -5.57
N ALA A 184 -0.23 -27.27 -4.36
CA ALA A 184 -0.90 -27.63 -3.12
C ALA A 184 -2.23 -26.88 -2.92
N THR A 185 -2.39 -25.71 -3.55
CA THR A 185 -3.59 -24.89 -3.49
C THR A 185 -4.63 -25.25 -4.56
N ARG A 186 -4.19 -25.62 -5.77
CA ARG A 186 -5.09 -25.94 -6.89
C ARG A 186 -5.42 -27.43 -7.00
N ASN A 187 -4.46 -28.29 -6.64
CA ASN A 187 -4.55 -29.74 -6.78
C ASN A 187 -4.08 -30.46 -5.49
N PRO A 188 -4.76 -30.25 -4.33
CA PRO A 188 -4.28 -30.76 -3.03
C PRO A 188 -4.11 -32.25 -2.98
N ALA A 189 -4.96 -33.04 -3.63
CA ALA A 189 -4.85 -34.50 -3.68
C ALA A 189 -3.58 -34.95 -4.42
N ARG A 190 -3.23 -34.33 -5.55
CA ARG A 190 -1.99 -34.63 -6.29
C ARG A 190 -0.75 -34.24 -5.47
N SER A 191 -0.86 -33.09 -4.80
CA SER A 191 0.21 -32.58 -3.92
C SER A 191 0.45 -33.54 -2.76
N LEU A 192 -0.60 -34.05 -2.10
CA LEU A 192 -0.54 -35.03 -1.04
C LEU A 192 0.14 -36.32 -1.51
N ASN A 193 -0.27 -36.85 -2.65
CA ASN A 193 0.33 -38.05 -3.23
C ASN A 193 1.81 -37.80 -3.55
N ARG A 194 2.19 -36.65 -4.10
CA ARG A 194 3.57 -36.32 -4.41
C ARG A 194 4.42 -36.17 -3.14
N ARG A 195 3.89 -35.53 -2.08
CA ARG A 195 4.52 -35.49 -0.76
C ARG A 195 4.83 -36.89 -0.23
N ASN A 196 3.85 -37.77 -0.33
CA ASN A 196 4.01 -39.15 0.18
C ASN A 196 5.05 -39.94 -0.62
N VAL A 197 5.22 -39.68 -1.93
CA VAL A 197 6.34 -40.24 -2.71
C VAL A 197 7.69 -39.73 -2.19
N VAL A 198 7.81 -38.44 -1.86
CA VAL A 198 9.06 -37.90 -1.30
C VAL A 198 9.34 -38.49 0.08
N LEU A 199 8.30 -38.60 0.95
CA LEU A 199 8.43 -39.26 2.25
C LEU A 199 8.93 -40.70 2.13
N MET A 200 8.40 -41.46 1.18
CA MET A 200 8.86 -42.83 0.90
C MET A 200 10.34 -42.87 0.50
N LEU A 201 10.78 -41.95 -0.37
CA LEU A 201 12.17 -41.84 -0.78
C LEU A 201 13.11 -41.48 0.39
N ILE A 202 12.69 -40.58 1.29
CA ILE A 202 13.46 -40.24 2.50
C ILE A 202 13.61 -41.48 3.41
N HIS A 203 12.53 -42.23 3.57
CA HIS A 203 12.50 -43.45 4.36
C HIS A 203 13.35 -44.56 3.72
N ASP A 204 13.23 -44.83 2.41
CA ASP A 204 14.00 -45.86 1.68
C ASP A 204 15.50 -45.59 1.74
N HIS A 205 15.92 -44.34 1.91
CA HIS A 205 17.32 -43.96 2.14
C HIS A 205 17.72 -43.95 3.63
N SER A 206 16.87 -44.45 4.53
CA SER A 206 17.11 -44.51 5.99
C SER A 206 17.43 -43.13 6.63
N LEU A 207 16.87 -42.07 6.10
CA LEU A 207 17.03 -40.69 6.61
C LEU A 207 15.97 -40.32 7.65
N ILE A 208 14.92 -41.12 7.79
CA ILE A 208 13.89 -41.07 8.84
C ILE A 208 13.54 -42.49 9.29
N THR A 209 13.00 -42.61 10.48
CA THR A 209 12.53 -43.88 11.06
C THR A 209 11.14 -44.26 10.55
N ASP A 210 10.75 -45.57 10.74
CA ASP A 210 9.39 -46.04 10.43
C ASP A 210 8.30 -45.24 11.16
N ALA A 211 8.54 -44.86 12.42
CA ALA A 211 7.63 -44.09 13.21
C ALA A 211 7.41 -42.67 12.62
N GLU A 212 8.51 -41.96 12.32
CA GLU A 212 8.48 -40.65 11.69
C GLU A 212 7.83 -40.66 10.29
N TYR A 213 8.10 -41.71 9.50
CA TYR A 213 7.48 -41.90 8.20
C TYR A 213 5.95 -42.02 8.32
N ASN A 214 5.49 -42.92 9.22
CA ASN A 214 4.06 -43.16 9.40
C ASN A 214 3.34 -41.94 9.97
N GLU A 215 3.94 -41.20 10.90
CA GLU A 215 3.41 -39.95 11.42
C GLU A 215 3.28 -38.89 10.31
N ALA A 216 4.36 -38.58 9.60
CA ALA A 216 4.38 -37.57 8.54
C ALA A 216 3.46 -37.93 7.36
N LYS A 217 3.28 -39.22 7.03
CA LYS A 217 2.38 -39.66 5.97
C LYS A 217 0.91 -39.42 6.30
N ASN A 218 0.53 -39.57 7.57
CA ASN A 218 -0.84 -39.41 8.04
C ASN A 218 -1.21 -37.93 8.32
N GLU A 219 -0.21 -37.05 8.41
CA GLU A 219 -0.49 -35.62 8.56
C GLU A 219 -1.27 -35.06 7.35
N PRO A 220 -2.24 -34.15 7.58
CA PRO A 220 -2.82 -33.33 6.50
C PRO A 220 -1.73 -32.47 5.84
N LEU A 221 -2.04 -31.79 4.73
CA LEU A 221 -1.08 -30.87 4.08
C LEU A 221 -0.65 -29.71 5.00
N GLY A 222 -1.46 -29.36 6.00
CA GLY A 222 -1.12 -28.38 7.03
C GLY A 222 -0.83 -26.98 6.48
N LEU A 223 -1.45 -26.60 5.36
CA LEU A 223 -1.20 -25.33 4.70
C LEU A 223 -1.72 -24.16 5.55
N VAL A 224 -0.84 -23.22 5.85
CA VAL A 224 -1.16 -21.88 6.33
C VAL A 224 -0.84 -20.90 5.19
N PHE A 225 -1.51 -21.11 4.06
CA PHE A 225 -1.19 -20.47 2.81
C PHE A 225 -1.43 -18.95 2.87
N ARG A 226 -0.35 -18.19 2.68
CA ARG A 226 -0.38 -16.74 2.55
C ARG A 226 0.38 -16.35 1.29
N LEU A 227 -0.35 -15.93 0.26
CA LEU A 227 0.29 -15.30 -0.89
C LEU A 227 1.04 -14.07 -0.40
N GLN A 228 2.34 -14.07 -0.57
CA GLN A 228 3.14 -12.87 -0.42
C GLN A 228 3.03 -12.07 -1.72
N ASP A 229 1.89 -11.42 -1.90
CA ASP A 229 1.67 -10.46 -2.96
C ASP A 229 2.10 -9.07 -2.44
N HIS A 230 2.74 -8.27 -3.28
CA HIS A 230 3.03 -6.87 -2.97
C HIS A 230 1.77 -6.06 -2.63
N ASN A 231 0.58 -6.58 -2.94
CA ASN A 231 -0.71 -5.99 -2.62
C ASN A 231 -1.22 -6.33 -1.20
N ILE A 232 -0.60 -7.30 -0.50
CA ILE A 232 -1.01 -7.77 0.83
C ILE A 232 0.01 -7.30 1.87
N GLY A 233 -0.45 -6.93 3.05
CA GLY A 233 0.38 -6.48 4.17
C GLY A 233 0.20 -5.01 4.49
N LEU A 234 0.96 -4.54 5.47
CA LEU A 234 0.87 -3.19 6.01
C LEU A 234 1.23 -2.13 4.96
N ALA A 235 0.55 -1.00 4.99
CA ALA A 235 0.79 0.16 4.12
C ALA A 235 0.70 -0.13 2.60
N ALA A 236 -0.27 -0.95 2.16
CA ALA A 236 -0.35 -1.38 0.76
C ALA A 236 -0.49 -0.22 -0.24
N TYR A 237 -1.31 0.79 0.05
CA TYR A 237 -1.43 2.01 -0.76
C TYR A 237 -0.13 2.80 -0.83
N PHE A 238 0.51 2.99 0.32
CA PHE A 238 1.81 3.67 0.40
C PHE A 238 2.89 2.93 -0.41
N ARG A 239 2.97 1.61 -0.31
CA ARG A 239 3.93 0.81 -1.07
C ARG A 239 3.72 0.91 -2.58
N GLU A 240 2.46 0.96 -3.04
CA GLU A 240 2.16 1.16 -4.46
C GLU A 240 2.54 2.58 -4.92
N TYR A 241 2.20 3.60 -4.13
CA TYR A 241 2.66 4.97 -4.40
C TYR A 241 4.19 5.05 -4.46
N LEU A 242 4.87 4.45 -3.48
CA LEU A 242 6.33 4.37 -3.43
C LEU A 242 6.92 3.66 -4.66
N ARG A 243 6.31 2.56 -5.11
CA ARG A 243 6.72 1.84 -6.32
C ARG A 243 6.71 2.72 -7.57
N LEU A 244 5.66 3.49 -7.74
CA LEU A 244 5.52 4.44 -8.87
C LEU A 244 6.57 5.55 -8.79
N GLN A 245 6.78 6.11 -7.60
CA GLN A 245 7.79 7.16 -7.39
C GLN A 245 9.22 6.63 -7.62
N LEU A 246 9.55 5.45 -7.11
CA LEU A 246 10.84 4.81 -7.36
C LEU A 246 11.07 4.56 -8.86
N GLY A 247 10.03 4.09 -9.57
CA GLY A 247 10.09 3.92 -11.02
C GLY A 247 10.46 5.22 -11.75
N GLN A 248 9.85 6.33 -11.33
CA GLN A 248 10.16 7.65 -11.88
C GLN A 248 11.58 8.10 -11.51
N MET A 249 12.01 7.99 -10.24
CA MET A 249 13.33 8.37 -9.77
C MET A 249 14.45 7.59 -10.44
N LEU A 250 14.22 6.32 -10.80
CA LEU A 250 15.13 5.48 -11.55
C LEU A 250 15.20 5.88 -13.04
N HIS A 251 14.08 6.37 -13.59
CA HIS A 251 14.01 6.76 -14.99
C HIS A 251 14.56 8.16 -15.23
N ASP A 252 14.32 9.12 -14.35
CA ASP A 252 14.73 10.53 -14.51
C ASP A 252 16.15 10.82 -13.99
N GLY A 253 16.85 9.81 -13.46
CA GLY A 253 18.23 9.93 -12.97
C GLY A 253 18.35 10.53 -11.57
N THR A 254 17.26 10.69 -10.83
CA THR A 254 17.29 11.08 -9.40
C THR A 254 18.09 10.07 -8.57
N ILE A 255 17.97 8.77 -8.90
CA ILE A 255 18.86 7.72 -8.40
C ILE A 255 19.97 7.52 -9.42
N PRO A 256 21.28 7.61 -9.03
CA PRO A 256 22.41 7.48 -9.94
C PRO A 256 22.45 6.10 -10.61
N LEU A 257 23.13 6.02 -11.75
CA LEU A 257 23.39 4.76 -12.44
C LEU A 257 24.34 3.86 -11.62
N GLN A 258 24.28 2.55 -11.86
CA GLN A 258 25.24 1.59 -11.35
C GLN A 258 26.65 1.86 -11.93
N LYS A 259 27.69 1.24 -11.35
CA LYS A 259 29.09 1.41 -11.81
C LYS A 259 29.32 0.98 -13.25
N ASP A 260 28.47 0.10 -13.79
CA ASP A 260 28.52 -0.35 -15.18
C ASP A 260 27.72 0.56 -16.15
N GLY A 261 27.19 1.69 -15.68
CA GLY A 261 26.40 2.64 -16.45
C GLY A 261 24.95 2.22 -16.68
N THR A 262 24.48 1.13 -16.08
CA THR A 262 23.07 0.69 -16.19
C THR A 262 22.21 1.28 -15.07
N PRO A 263 20.90 1.54 -15.29
CA PRO A 263 20.01 1.94 -14.21
C PRO A 263 19.75 0.77 -13.25
N TYR A 264 19.56 1.09 -11.97
CA TYR A 264 19.06 0.12 -11.01
C TYR A 264 17.65 -0.33 -11.37
N ASN A 265 17.34 -1.57 -11.01
CA ASN A 265 16.01 -2.14 -11.19
C ASN A 265 15.46 -2.60 -9.84
N MET A 266 14.37 -1.96 -9.37
CA MET A 266 13.77 -2.25 -8.07
C MET A 266 13.25 -3.68 -7.91
N TYR A 267 13.07 -4.43 -9.01
CA TYR A 267 12.52 -5.78 -8.97
C TYR A 267 13.58 -6.89 -8.97
N ARG A 268 14.88 -6.54 -9.18
CA ARG A 268 15.93 -7.56 -9.34
C ARG A 268 17.25 -7.24 -8.63
N ASP A 269 17.49 -5.99 -8.26
CA ASP A 269 18.83 -5.57 -7.82
C ASP A 269 18.96 -5.53 -6.29
N GLY A 270 17.89 -5.94 -5.55
CA GLY A 270 17.93 -6.11 -4.10
C GLY A 270 18.14 -4.82 -3.33
N LEU A 271 17.45 -3.75 -3.73
CA LEU A 271 17.53 -2.47 -3.05
C LEU A 271 16.90 -2.55 -1.65
N LYS A 272 17.45 -1.83 -0.71
CA LYS A 272 16.81 -1.57 0.59
C LYS A 272 16.30 -0.16 0.63
N ILE A 273 14.98 0.00 0.67
CA ILE A 273 14.29 1.28 0.65
C ILE A 273 13.83 1.60 2.06
N TYR A 274 14.52 2.54 2.72
CA TYR A 274 14.18 2.99 4.06
C TYR A 274 13.18 4.12 3.97
N THR A 275 12.03 3.91 4.60
CA THR A 275 10.90 4.84 4.58
C THR A 275 10.76 5.56 5.93
N THR A 276 9.84 6.52 6.00
CA THR A 276 9.51 7.25 7.21
C THR A 276 8.31 6.66 7.95
N ILE A 277 7.62 5.69 7.34
CA ILE A 277 6.45 5.05 7.94
C ILE A 277 6.87 4.31 9.22
N ASN A 278 6.18 4.59 10.32
CA ASN A 278 6.28 3.81 11.54
C ASN A 278 5.27 2.67 11.49
N SER A 279 5.72 1.43 11.59
CA SER A 279 4.87 0.26 11.40
C SER A 279 3.73 0.16 12.42
N THR A 280 3.98 0.56 13.67
CA THR A 280 2.97 0.55 14.74
C THR A 280 1.92 1.64 14.51
N MET A 281 2.35 2.85 14.15
CA MET A 281 1.43 3.94 13.84
C MET A 281 0.59 3.62 12.59
N GLN A 282 1.18 3.01 11.58
CA GLN A 282 0.47 2.55 10.39
C GLN A 282 -0.60 1.51 10.73
N GLN A 283 -0.26 0.55 11.57
CA GLN A 283 -1.22 -0.47 12.02
C GLN A 283 -2.41 0.17 12.76
N TYR A 284 -2.16 1.14 13.63
CA TYR A 284 -3.21 1.87 14.34
C TYR A 284 -4.09 2.69 13.37
N ALA A 285 -3.49 3.28 12.33
CA ALA A 285 -4.22 4.03 11.32
C ALA A 285 -5.15 3.12 10.50
N GLU A 286 -4.66 1.99 10.02
CA GLU A 286 -5.45 1.01 9.25
C GLU A 286 -6.58 0.41 10.11
N GLN A 287 -6.30 0.14 11.40
CA GLN A 287 -7.31 -0.38 12.33
C GLN A 287 -8.39 0.65 12.61
N ALA A 288 -8.03 1.90 12.92
CA ALA A 288 -8.98 2.97 13.21
C ALA A 288 -9.88 3.25 12.00
N GLU A 289 -9.30 3.29 10.81
CA GLU A 289 -10.00 3.48 9.55
C GLU A 289 -10.99 2.33 9.31
N SER A 290 -10.53 1.09 9.33
CA SER A 290 -11.35 -0.09 9.07
C SER A 290 -12.51 -0.21 10.07
N GLU A 291 -12.25 0.01 11.36
CA GLU A 291 -13.27 -0.08 12.41
C GLU A 291 -14.35 0.99 12.27
N HIS A 292 -13.95 2.24 12.01
CA HIS A 292 -14.91 3.33 11.84
C HIS A 292 -15.69 3.19 10.55
N MET A 293 -15.01 2.93 9.42
CA MET A 293 -15.65 2.84 8.12
C MET A 293 -16.64 1.67 8.02
N ALA A 294 -16.39 0.55 8.70
CA ALA A 294 -17.35 -0.53 8.79
C ALA A 294 -18.65 -0.11 9.51
N LYS A 295 -18.56 0.75 10.54
CA LYS A 295 -19.72 1.30 11.25
C LYS A 295 -20.44 2.35 10.39
N LEU A 296 -19.69 3.24 9.78
CA LEU A 296 -20.20 4.32 8.93
C LEU A 296 -20.93 3.75 7.70
N GLN A 297 -20.37 2.72 7.07
CA GLN A 297 -20.99 2.05 5.93
C GLN A 297 -22.34 1.41 6.29
N ARG A 298 -22.45 0.81 7.47
CA ARG A 298 -23.76 0.28 7.94
C ARG A 298 -24.80 1.40 8.03
N SER A 299 -24.44 2.51 8.65
CA SER A 299 -25.31 3.69 8.74
C SER A 299 -25.67 4.25 7.38
N PHE A 300 -24.72 4.26 6.43
CA PHE A 300 -24.94 4.69 5.06
C PHE A 300 -25.91 3.76 4.31
N ASN A 301 -25.73 2.46 4.43
CA ASN A 301 -26.63 1.46 3.83
C ASN A 301 -28.06 1.59 4.37
N GLU A 302 -28.22 1.84 5.67
CA GLU A 302 -29.54 2.08 6.27
C GLU A 302 -30.17 3.38 5.78
N HIS A 303 -29.36 4.44 5.67
CA HIS A 303 -29.81 5.74 5.18
C HIS A 303 -30.34 5.69 3.73
N TRP A 304 -29.78 4.80 2.92
CA TRP A 304 -30.16 4.60 1.51
C TRP A 304 -31.04 3.35 1.30
N ARG A 305 -31.54 2.71 2.36
CA ARG A 305 -32.40 1.51 2.23
C ARG A 305 -33.61 1.78 1.31
N GLY A 306 -33.75 0.93 0.27
CA GLY A 306 -34.79 1.05 -0.75
C GLY A 306 -34.59 2.18 -1.78
N ARG A 307 -33.44 2.84 -1.78
CA ARG A 307 -33.07 3.89 -2.73
C ARG A 307 -31.59 3.74 -3.11
N THR A 308 -31.19 4.43 -4.19
CA THR A 308 -29.79 4.48 -4.61
C THR A 308 -29.29 5.91 -4.65
N PRO A 309 -28.03 6.19 -4.30
CA PRO A 309 -27.46 7.56 -4.33
C PRO A 309 -27.56 8.21 -5.71
N TRP A 310 -27.46 7.44 -6.77
CA TRP A 310 -27.48 7.89 -8.16
C TRP A 310 -28.85 7.83 -8.85
N ALA A 311 -29.95 7.66 -8.11
CA ALA A 311 -31.31 7.54 -8.70
C ALA A 311 -31.68 8.70 -9.64
N GLY A 312 -31.23 9.92 -9.36
CA GLY A 312 -31.42 11.10 -10.21
C GLY A 312 -30.43 11.24 -11.37
N ASN A 313 -29.40 10.36 -11.45
CA ASN A 313 -28.30 10.45 -12.41
C ASN A 313 -27.86 9.05 -12.85
N PRO A 314 -28.71 8.33 -13.61
CA PRO A 314 -28.45 6.92 -14.02
C PRO A 314 -27.20 6.79 -14.91
N GLU A 315 -26.79 7.83 -15.60
CA GLU A 315 -25.58 7.92 -16.40
C GLU A 315 -24.28 7.67 -15.61
N VAL A 316 -24.29 7.87 -14.31
CA VAL A 316 -23.13 7.55 -13.43
C VAL A 316 -22.74 6.07 -13.54
N ILE A 317 -23.72 5.18 -13.55
CA ILE A 317 -23.51 3.73 -13.69
C ILE A 317 -23.07 3.37 -15.11
N GLU A 318 -23.65 4.00 -16.12
CA GLU A 318 -23.26 3.80 -17.52
C GLU A 318 -21.82 4.27 -17.78
N GLN A 319 -21.43 5.43 -17.27
CA GLN A 319 -20.06 5.93 -17.37
C GLN A 319 -19.07 5.00 -16.66
N SER A 320 -19.43 4.47 -15.49
CA SER A 320 -18.59 3.51 -14.77
C SER A 320 -18.45 2.19 -15.53
N MET A 321 -19.52 1.72 -16.17
CA MET A 321 -19.47 0.58 -17.07
C MET A 321 -18.49 0.82 -18.23
N LYS A 322 -18.59 1.96 -18.93
CA LYS A 322 -17.72 2.32 -20.05
C LYS A 322 -16.24 2.50 -19.66
N ARG A 323 -15.95 2.88 -18.42
CA ARG A 323 -14.58 3.01 -17.88
C ARG A 323 -13.98 1.67 -17.45
N SER A 324 -14.80 0.63 -17.26
CA SER A 324 -14.32 -0.68 -16.79
C SER A 324 -13.42 -1.36 -17.83
N GLU A 325 -12.47 -2.16 -17.33
CA GLU A 325 -11.53 -2.91 -18.15
C GLU A 325 -12.29 -3.90 -19.06
N ARG A 326 -13.26 -4.63 -18.49
CA ARG A 326 -14.14 -5.54 -19.24
C ARG A 326 -14.81 -4.87 -20.45
N TYR A 327 -15.28 -3.62 -20.29
CA TYR A 327 -15.89 -2.89 -21.42
C TYR A 327 -14.87 -2.58 -22.51
N LYS A 328 -13.67 -2.15 -22.13
CA LYS A 328 -12.59 -1.83 -23.07
C LYS A 328 -12.11 -3.07 -23.82
N GLU A 329 -11.92 -4.19 -23.11
CA GLU A 329 -11.55 -5.48 -23.70
C GLU A 329 -12.59 -5.95 -24.74
N LEU A 330 -13.88 -5.90 -24.41
CA LEU A 330 -14.95 -6.28 -25.34
C LEU A 330 -15.01 -5.38 -26.59
N ILE A 331 -14.72 -4.07 -26.44
CA ILE A 331 -14.60 -3.15 -27.58
C ILE A 331 -13.39 -3.52 -28.46
N GLU A 332 -12.23 -3.82 -27.84
CA GLU A 332 -11.02 -4.24 -28.57
C GLU A 332 -11.20 -5.56 -29.30
N GLU A 333 -12.01 -6.47 -28.73
CA GLU A 333 -12.43 -7.73 -29.38
C GLU A 333 -13.46 -7.54 -30.50
N GLY A 334 -13.94 -6.31 -30.72
CA GLY A 334 -14.93 -6.01 -31.79
C GLY A 334 -16.36 -6.43 -31.47
N VAL A 335 -16.71 -6.62 -30.19
CA VAL A 335 -18.07 -6.99 -29.78
C VAL A 335 -19.01 -5.80 -29.96
N SER A 336 -20.23 -6.05 -30.50
CA SER A 336 -21.21 -4.99 -30.73
C SER A 336 -21.73 -4.37 -29.43
N ALA A 337 -22.11 -3.10 -29.46
CA ALA A 337 -22.59 -2.36 -28.29
C ALA A 337 -23.75 -3.06 -27.57
N ASP A 338 -24.71 -3.61 -28.34
CA ASP A 338 -25.85 -4.33 -27.77
C ASP A 338 -25.42 -5.63 -27.06
N SER A 339 -24.48 -6.36 -27.66
CA SER A 339 -23.90 -7.57 -27.03
C SER A 339 -23.13 -7.26 -25.77
N ILE A 340 -22.41 -6.15 -25.72
CA ILE A 340 -21.72 -5.67 -24.51
C ILE A 340 -22.73 -5.36 -23.39
N VAL A 341 -23.81 -4.65 -23.72
CA VAL A 341 -24.87 -4.35 -22.72
C VAL A 341 -25.50 -5.64 -22.19
N GLN A 342 -25.70 -6.64 -23.04
CA GLN A 342 -26.23 -7.94 -22.63
C GLN A 342 -25.24 -8.72 -21.77
N ASP A 343 -23.95 -8.69 -22.10
CA ASP A 343 -22.88 -9.29 -21.29
C ASP A 343 -22.87 -8.68 -19.89
N PHE A 344 -22.96 -7.36 -19.77
CA PHE A 344 -23.02 -6.67 -18.49
C PHE A 344 -24.27 -6.95 -17.65
N LYS A 345 -25.33 -7.45 -18.24
CA LYS A 345 -26.56 -7.90 -17.54
C LYS A 345 -26.54 -9.37 -17.17
N THR A 346 -25.60 -10.15 -17.71
CA THR A 346 -25.55 -11.61 -17.50
C THR A 346 -24.88 -11.92 -16.13
N PRO A 347 -25.55 -12.62 -15.21
CA PRO A 347 -24.98 -12.94 -13.90
C PRO A 347 -23.79 -13.90 -14.01
N VAL A 348 -22.72 -13.61 -13.28
CA VAL A 348 -21.51 -14.44 -13.18
C VAL A 348 -21.15 -14.66 -11.70
N LYS A 349 -20.55 -15.81 -11.40
CA LYS A 349 -19.99 -16.06 -10.06
C LYS A 349 -18.78 -15.19 -9.84
N MET A 350 -18.74 -14.49 -8.71
CA MET A 350 -17.63 -13.61 -8.36
C MET A 350 -17.46 -13.54 -6.84
N LYS A 351 -16.25 -13.19 -6.43
CA LYS A 351 -15.93 -12.85 -5.05
C LYS A 351 -15.97 -11.34 -4.90
N VAL A 352 -16.67 -10.85 -3.89
CA VAL A 352 -16.82 -9.41 -3.63
C VAL A 352 -16.36 -9.05 -2.23
N PHE A 353 -15.86 -7.84 -2.06
CA PHE A 353 -15.51 -7.26 -0.77
C PHE A 353 -16.74 -7.15 0.14
N SER A 354 -16.58 -7.46 1.42
CA SER A 354 -17.48 -7.00 2.46
C SER A 354 -16.70 -6.72 3.75
N TRP A 355 -17.25 -5.87 4.62
CA TRP A 355 -16.61 -5.54 5.90
C TRP A 355 -16.50 -6.74 6.87
N SER A 356 -17.17 -7.86 6.58
CA SER A 356 -17.04 -9.12 7.32
C SER A 356 -16.12 -10.15 6.64
N GLY A 357 -15.41 -9.76 5.61
CA GLY A 357 -14.56 -10.60 4.77
C GLY A 357 -15.13 -10.82 3.37
N ASP A 358 -14.35 -11.43 2.51
CA ASP A 358 -14.74 -11.71 1.13
C ASP A 358 -15.96 -12.62 1.07
N ARG A 359 -16.87 -12.33 0.14
CA ARG A 359 -18.11 -13.08 -0.05
C ARG A 359 -18.22 -13.60 -1.49
N ASP A 360 -18.42 -14.91 -1.63
CA ASP A 360 -18.79 -15.50 -2.91
C ASP A 360 -20.26 -15.20 -3.21
N THR A 361 -20.53 -14.71 -4.42
CA THR A 361 -21.87 -14.30 -4.85
C THR A 361 -22.03 -14.45 -6.35
N THR A 362 -23.26 -14.34 -6.83
CA THR A 362 -23.57 -14.30 -8.27
C THR A 362 -24.23 -12.96 -8.55
N LEU A 363 -23.54 -12.09 -9.29
CA LEU A 363 -23.99 -10.77 -9.70
C LEU A 363 -23.73 -10.58 -11.20
N SER A 364 -24.53 -9.75 -11.86
CA SER A 364 -24.12 -9.25 -13.16
C SER A 364 -22.96 -8.27 -13.03
N PRO A 365 -22.09 -8.09 -14.04
CA PRO A 365 -21.06 -7.06 -14.03
C PRO A 365 -21.62 -5.66 -13.72
N LEU A 366 -22.81 -5.34 -14.21
CA LEU A 366 -23.49 -4.08 -13.94
C LEU A 366 -23.91 -3.95 -12.47
N ASP A 367 -24.42 -5.03 -11.85
CA ASP A 367 -24.77 -5.03 -10.43
C ASP A 367 -23.54 -5.00 -9.53
N SER A 368 -22.42 -5.57 -9.98
CA SER A 368 -21.16 -5.44 -9.26
C SER A 368 -20.66 -3.99 -9.25
N ILE A 369 -20.81 -3.25 -10.35
CA ILE A 369 -20.50 -1.81 -10.40
C ILE A 369 -21.37 -1.04 -9.39
N ARG A 370 -22.69 -1.30 -9.37
CA ARG A 370 -23.59 -0.70 -8.38
C ARG A 370 -23.20 -1.05 -6.96
N TYR A 371 -22.82 -2.29 -6.72
CA TYR A 371 -22.36 -2.76 -5.41
C TYR A 371 -21.13 -2.00 -4.93
N TYR A 372 -20.09 -1.87 -5.76
CA TYR A 372 -18.84 -1.21 -5.39
C TYR A 372 -18.97 0.32 -5.26
N LYS A 373 -19.83 0.95 -6.08
CA LYS A 373 -20.13 2.38 -5.96
C LYS A 373 -20.89 2.75 -4.68
N HIS A 374 -21.51 1.79 -4.03
CA HIS A 374 -22.21 2.03 -2.77
C HIS A 374 -21.27 2.11 -1.56
N PHE A 375 -19.98 1.80 -1.73
CA PHE A 375 -19.00 1.89 -0.63
C PHE A 375 -18.45 3.30 -0.51
N LEU A 376 -18.51 3.84 0.72
CA LEU A 376 -17.78 5.04 1.08
C LEU A 376 -16.27 4.77 1.03
N ARG A 377 -15.51 5.79 0.67
CA ARG A 377 -14.05 5.84 0.64
C ARG A 377 -13.54 6.61 1.84
N SER A 378 -12.31 6.35 2.24
CA SER A 378 -11.64 7.11 3.28
C SER A 378 -10.14 7.13 3.00
N ALA A 379 -9.46 8.16 3.49
CA ALA A 379 -8.02 8.27 3.49
C ALA A 379 -7.53 8.94 4.76
N MET A 380 -6.33 8.56 5.19
CA MET A 380 -5.69 9.13 6.36
C MET A 380 -4.18 9.29 6.13
N MET A 381 -3.62 10.42 6.54
CA MET A 381 -2.18 10.66 6.58
C MET A 381 -1.80 11.33 7.90
N SER A 382 -0.73 10.83 8.52
CA SER A 382 -0.15 11.41 9.75
C SER A 382 1.31 11.75 9.51
N MET A 383 1.73 12.96 9.90
CA MET A 383 3.06 13.50 9.63
C MET A 383 3.62 14.21 10.86
N ASP A 384 4.91 14.07 11.10
CA ASP A 384 5.68 14.90 12.03
C ASP A 384 5.91 16.29 11.40
N PRO A 385 5.38 17.36 11.98
CA PRO A 385 5.46 18.70 11.39
C PRO A 385 6.88 19.25 11.32
N LYS A 386 7.76 18.87 12.24
CA LYS A 386 9.12 19.39 12.36
C LYS A 386 10.05 18.80 11.31
N THR A 387 9.97 17.49 11.12
CA THR A 387 10.85 16.75 10.22
C THR A 387 10.27 16.51 8.84
N GLY A 388 8.97 16.73 8.65
CA GLY A 388 8.24 16.36 7.42
C GLY A 388 8.02 14.85 7.26
N LYS A 389 8.46 14.02 8.18
CA LYS A 389 8.36 12.56 8.08
C LYS A 389 6.91 12.09 8.15
N ILE A 390 6.45 11.41 7.10
CA ILE A 390 5.14 10.76 7.08
C ILE A 390 5.21 9.48 7.92
N LYS A 391 4.40 9.40 8.97
CA LYS A 391 4.40 8.30 9.93
C LYS A 391 3.35 7.24 9.63
N ALA A 392 2.23 7.62 9.02
CA ALA A 392 1.18 6.70 8.58
C ALA A 392 0.51 7.20 7.30
N TRP A 393 0.09 6.25 6.45
CA TRP A 393 -0.55 6.50 5.15
C TRP A 393 -1.57 5.41 4.85
N VAL A 394 -2.84 5.76 4.91
CA VAL A 394 -3.97 4.89 4.53
C VAL A 394 -4.66 5.53 3.33
N GLY A 395 -4.47 4.97 2.15
CA GLY A 395 -4.97 5.55 0.89
C GLY A 395 -6.38 5.12 0.51
N GLY A 396 -7.01 4.24 1.27
CA GLY A 396 -8.37 3.76 1.03
C GLY A 396 -8.73 2.56 1.89
N ILE A 397 -9.96 2.10 1.79
CA ILE A 397 -10.57 1.12 2.69
C ILE A 397 -10.10 -0.34 2.50
N ASN A 398 -9.62 -0.69 1.32
CA ASN A 398 -9.08 -2.02 1.02
C ASN A 398 -8.35 -2.02 -0.32
N PHE A 399 -7.03 -2.18 -0.30
CA PHE A 399 -6.21 -2.08 -1.51
C PHE A 399 -6.47 -3.20 -2.54
N HIS A 400 -6.96 -4.36 -2.13
CA HIS A 400 -7.27 -5.44 -3.09
C HIS A 400 -8.41 -5.09 -4.03
N TYR A 401 -9.47 -4.46 -3.52
CA TYR A 401 -10.68 -4.13 -4.26
C TYR A 401 -10.75 -2.66 -4.71
N PHE A 402 -10.09 -1.74 -4.00
CA PHE A 402 -10.13 -0.30 -4.23
C PHE A 402 -8.71 0.21 -4.39
N LYS A 403 -8.23 0.23 -5.64
CA LYS A 403 -6.81 0.50 -5.95
C LYS A 403 -6.41 1.96 -5.91
N TYR A 404 -7.38 2.88 -5.98
CA TYR A 404 -7.09 4.30 -6.03
C TYR A 404 -6.62 4.85 -4.69
N ASP A 405 -5.49 5.56 -4.69
CA ASP A 405 -4.91 6.18 -3.49
C ASP A 405 -5.50 7.59 -3.30
N GLU A 406 -6.32 7.77 -2.27
CA GLU A 406 -6.99 9.03 -1.97
C GLU A 406 -6.10 10.03 -1.20
N VAL A 407 -4.91 9.63 -0.73
CA VAL A 407 -4.00 10.54 -0.01
C VAL A 407 -3.31 11.50 -0.98
N ARG A 408 -2.73 11.00 -2.04
CA ARG A 408 -1.94 11.82 -2.98
C ARG A 408 -2.59 11.96 -4.35
N SER A 409 -3.16 10.88 -4.89
CA SER A 409 -3.82 10.89 -6.19
C SER A 409 -5.23 11.47 -6.10
N GLY A 410 -5.91 11.31 -4.95
CA GLY A 410 -7.18 11.94 -4.66
C GLY A 410 -7.04 13.47 -4.59
N SER A 411 -7.93 14.16 -5.28
CA SER A 411 -8.05 15.62 -5.21
C SER A 411 -9.53 15.93 -5.08
N THR A 412 -9.95 16.23 -3.85
CA THR A 412 -11.35 16.43 -3.49
C THR A 412 -11.57 17.80 -2.89
N GLN A 413 -12.82 18.24 -2.87
CA GLN A 413 -13.17 19.55 -2.35
C GLN A 413 -12.90 19.60 -0.84
N VAL A 414 -12.04 20.52 -0.41
CA VAL A 414 -11.56 20.58 0.98
C VAL A 414 -12.55 21.20 1.97
N GLY A 415 -13.56 21.90 1.47
CA GLY A 415 -14.55 22.54 2.32
C GLY A 415 -13.93 23.44 3.37
N SER A 416 -14.54 23.49 4.54
CA SER A 416 -14.13 24.39 5.62
C SER A 416 -12.73 24.11 6.20
N THR A 417 -12.01 23.05 5.78
CA THR A 417 -10.60 22.88 6.17
C THR A 417 -9.68 23.88 5.48
N PHE A 418 -10.15 24.57 4.43
CA PHE A 418 -9.40 25.66 3.81
C PHE A 418 -9.44 26.98 4.62
N LYS A 419 -10.43 27.14 5.51
CA LYS A 419 -10.61 28.39 6.30
C LYS A 419 -9.37 28.82 7.08
N PRO A 420 -8.60 27.95 7.75
CA PRO A 420 -7.39 28.39 8.44
C PRO A 420 -6.39 29.14 7.55
N ILE A 421 -6.31 28.81 6.27
CA ILE A 421 -5.45 29.50 5.30
C ILE A 421 -5.95 30.94 5.08
N LEU A 422 -7.25 31.10 4.87
CA LEU A 422 -7.89 32.44 4.79
C LEU A 422 -7.68 33.25 6.08
N TYR A 423 -7.86 32.61 7.24
CA TYR A 423 -7.73 33.30 8.52
C TYR A 423 -6.28 33.67 8.83
N ALA A 424 -5.31 32.83 8.44
CA ALA A 424 -3.88 33.16 8.50
C ALA A 424 -3.57 34.39 7.64
N THR A 425 -4.09 34.45 6.41
CA THR A 425 -3.96 35.62 5.53
C THR A 425 -4.57 36.86 6.17
N ALA A 426 -5.77 36.72 6.76
CA ALA A 426 -6.44 37.86 7.40
C ALA A 426 -5.66 38.41 8.59
N ILE A 427 -5.04 37.53 9.41
CA ILE A 427 -4.20 37.96 10.54
C ILE A 427 -2.89 38.56 10.05
N GLU A 428 -2.27 38.01 9.02
CA GLU A 428 -1.07 38.58 8.38
C GLU A 428 -1.31 40.00 7.85
N GLU A 429 -2.53 40.26 7.35
CA GLU A 429 -2.97 41.57 6.91
C GLU A 429 -3.40 42.51 8.07
N GLY A 430 -3.16 42.12 9.32
CA GLY A 430 -3.36 42.94 10.53
C GLY A 430 -4.76 42.81 11.16
N ILE A 431 -5.58 41.84 10.76
CA ILE A 431 -6.89 41.60 11.38
C ILE A 431 -6.71 40.79 12.66
N SER A 432 -6.97 41.42 13.84
CA SER A 432 -6.83 40.77 15.15
C SER A 432 -7.77 39.56 15.31
N PRO A 433 -7.34 38.47 15.97
CA PRO A 433 -8.20 37.36 16.39
C PRO A 433 -9.45 37.79 17.19
N CYS A 434 -9.38 38.92 17.87
CA CYS A 434 -10.45 39.50 18.66
C CYS A 434 -11.38 40.43 17.83
N PHE A 435 -11.06 40.65 16.55
CA PHE A 435 -11.91 41.45 15.67
C PHE A 435 -13.29 40.82 15.54
N LYS A 436 -14.33 41.64 15.78
CA LYS A 436 -15.72 41.16 15.80
C LYS A 436 -16.44 41.50 14.50
N VAL A 437 -17.07 40.49 13.93
CA VAL A 437 -17.85 40.58 12.68
C VAL A 437 -19.30 40.16 12.94
N ASP A 438 -20.23 40.84 12.32
CA ASP A 438 -21.66 40.53 12.41
C ASP A 438 -21.96 39.27 11.57
N ASN A 439 -22.70 38.32 12.15
CA ASN A 439 -23.11 37.08 11.47
C ASN A 439 -24.34 37.38 10.57
N GLN A 440 -24.10 38.10 9.47
CA GLN A 440 -25.12 38.50 8.51
C GLN A 440 -24.71 38.10 7.08
N PRO A 441 -25.66 37.90 6.17
CA PRO A 441 -25.36 37.63 4.76
C PRO A 441 -24.44 38.69 4.14
N VAL A 442 -23.42 38.24 3.42
CA VAL A 442 -22.47 39.10 2.70
C VAL A 442 -22.52 38.73 1.22
N THR A 443 -22.75 39.74 0.38
CA THR A 443 -22.70 39.57 -1.09
C THR A 443 -21.39 40.13 -1.64
N ILE A 444 -20.73 39.32 -2.47
CA ILE A 444 -19.50 39.69 -3.18
C ILE A 444 -19.76 39.67 -4.67
N THR A 445 -19.31 40.73 -5.36
CA THR A 445 -19.46 40.96 -6.80
C THR A 445 -18.09 41.25 -7.42
N GLY A 446 -17.99 41.26 -8.74
CA GLY A 446 -16.78 41.71 -9.45
C GLY A 446 -15.83 40.60 -9.90
N TYR A 447 -16.18 39.31 -9.75
CA TYR A 447 -15.33 38.17 -10.09
C TYR A 447 -15.82 37.33 -11.29
N GLY A 448 -16.62 37.93 -12.18
CA GLY A 448 -17.05 37.30 -13.45
C GLY A 448 -18.13 36.24 -13.35
N SER A 449 -18.41 35.68 -12.16
CA SER A 449 -19.38 34.61 -11.92
C SER A 449 -20.74 35.08 -11.40
N GLY A 450 -21.02 36.38 -11.44
CA GLY A 450 -22.21 36.99 -10.84
C GLY A 450 -22.08 37.20 -9.32
N PRO A 451 -23.13 37.77 -8.66
CA PRO A 451 -23.14 38.01 -7.24
C PRO A 451 -23.11 36.69 -6.45
N TRP A 452 -22.18 36.58 -5.50
CA TRP A 452 -22.06 35.40 -4.62
C TRP A 452 -22.45 35.74 -3.17
N THR A 453 -23.46 35.06 -2.65
CA THR A 453 -23.96 35.25 -1.28
C THR A 453 -24.06 33.90 -0.57
N PRO A 454 -23.00 33.47 0.16
CA PRO A 454 -23.02 32.21 0.85
C PRO A 454 -23.99 32.21 2.03
N LYS A 455 -24.45 30.97 2.38
CA LYS A 455 -25.31 30.74 3.56
C LYS A 455 -24.51 29.99 4.64
N ASN A 456 -24.87 30.23 5.91
CA ASN A 456 -24.38 29.38 6.99
C ASN A 456 -24.95 27.93 6.85
N ALA A 457 -24.17 26.93 7.22
CA ALA A 457 -24.54 25.51 7.09
C ALA A 457 -25.77 25.14 7.96
N ASP A 458 -25.92 25.80 9.10
CA ASP A 458 -27.04 25.64 10.03
C ASP A 458 -28.22 26.58 9.74
N GLY A 459 -28.08 27.48 8.76
CA GLY A 459 -29.07 28.48 8.42
C GLY A 459 -29.24 29.59 9.46
N GLN A 460 -28.42 29.67 10.51
CA GLN A 460 -28.54 30.60 11.61
C GLN A 460 -27.78 31.92 11.31
N TYR A 461 -28.40 33.04 11.61
CA TYR A 461 -27.85 34.37 11.48
C TYR A 461 -28.04 35.18 12.78
N GLY A 462 -27.39 36.33 12.85
CA GLY A 462 -27.42 37.21 14.01
C GLY A 462 -26.30 36.98 15.01
N GLY A 463 -26.13 37.93 15.89
CA GLY A 463 -25.01 38.00 16.82
C GLY A 463 -23.72 38.53 16.17
N LYS A 464 -22.75 38.83 17.01
CA LYS A 464 -21.44 39.34 16.64
C LYS A 464 -20.38 38.44 17.23
N PHE A 465 -19.49 37.92 16.42
CA PHE A 465 -18.49 36.94 16.81
C PHE A 465 -17.09 37.45 16.52
N THR A 466 -16.14 37.14 17.40
CA THR A 466 -14.72 37.27 17.08
C THR A 466 -14.36 36.34 15.93
N ILE A 467 -13.31 36.68 15.18
CA ILE A 467 -12.88 35.75 14.09
C ILE A 467 -12.41 34.42 14.66
N ARG A 468 -11.89 34.37 15.90
CA ARG A 468 -11.59 33.12 16.60
C ARG A 468 -12.84 32.26 16.84
N GLU A 469 -13.92 32.83 17.35
CA GLU A 469 -15.21 32.13 17.51
C GLU A 469 -15.79 31.70 16.16
N ALA A 470 -15.65 32.53 15.14
CA ALA A 470 -16.14 32.25 13.80
C ALA A 470 -15.40 31.07 13.16
N LEU A 471 -14.07 30.97 13.35
CA LEU A 471 -13.29 29.82 12.90
C LEU A 471 -13.67 28.53 13.67
N ALA A 472 -13.81 28.62 15.00
CA ALA A 472 -14.18 27.50 15.87
C ALA A 472 -15.54 26.89 15.45
N ARG A 473 -16.55 27.74 15.21
CA ARG A 473 -17.90 27.37 14.76
C ARG A 473 -18.02 27.16 13.26
N SER A 474 -16.98 27.48 12.50
CA SER A 474 -16.97 27.37 11.04
C SER A 474 -18.03 28.24 10.33
N ILE A 475 -18.27 29.47 10.80
CA ILE A 475 -19.29 30.39 10.28
C ILE A 475 -18.93 30.84 8.85
N ASN A 476 -19.81 30.55 7.88
CA ASN A 476 -19.54 30.81 6.46
C ASN A 476 -19.56 32.26 6.09
N VAL A 477 -20.56 33.02 6.56
CA VAL A 477 -20.73 34.43 6.19
C VAL A 477 -19.58 35.29 6.73
N ILE A 478 -19.01 34.96 7.88
CA ILE A 478 -17.83 35.66 8.41
C ILE A 478 -16.59 35.34 7.57
N SER A 479 -16.43 34.10 7.11
CA SER A 479 -15.34 33.75 6.16
C SER A 479 -15.50 34.53 4.83
N ALA A 480 -16.74 34.67 4.35
CA ALA A 480 -17.02 35.49 3.17
C ALA A 480 -16.73 37.00 3.40
N TYR A 481 -16.99 37.50 4.61
CA TYR A 481 -16.60 38.86 4.97
C TYR A 481 -15.07 39.04 4.94
N LEU A 482 -14.33 38.07 5.51
CA LEU A 482 -12.86 38.12 5.54
C LEU A 482 -12.25 38.07 4.13
N ILE A 483 -12.71 37.21 3.24
CA ILE A 483 -12.12 37.12 1.89
C ILE A 483 -12.40 38.35 1.06
N LYS A 484 -13.52 39.04 1.34
CA LYS A 484 -13.81 40.37 0.74
C LYS A 484 -12.79 41.44 1.16
N MET A 485 -12.26 41.33 2.38
CA MET A 485 -11.24 42.24 2.89
C MET A 485 -9.84 41.93 2.34
N VAL A 486 -9.45 40.62 2.33
CA VAL A 486 -8.07 40.23 2.02
C VAL A 486 -7.83 39.86 0.56
N THR A 487 -8.84 39.59 -0.21
CA THR A 487 -8.89 39.12 -1.61
C THR A 487 -8.48 37.63 -1.82
N PRO A 488 -9.05 36.98 -2.84
CA PRO A 488 -8.71 35.59 -3.16
C PRO A 488 -7.24 35.38 -3.52
N GLU A 489 -6.61 36.34 -4.20
CA GLU A 489 -5.23 36.25 -4.68
C GLU A 489 -4.23 36.11 -3.53
N LYS A 490 -4.40 36.92 -2.46
CA LYS A 490 -3.55 36.82 -1.26
C LYS A 490 -3.71 35.50 -0.54
N VAL A 491 -4.93 34.95 -0.50
CA VAL A 491 -5.20 33.64 0.10
C VAL A 491 -4.55 32.52 -0.71
N ILE A 492 -4.55 32.63 -2.05
CA ILE A 492 -3.84 31.69 -2.93
C ILE A 492 -2.33 31.78 -2.73
N ASP A 493 -1.78 32.99 -2.57
CA ASP A 493 -0.37 33.17 -2.27
C ASP A 493 0.01 32.49 -0.94
N MET A 494 -0.76 32.70 0.12
CA MET A 494 -0.59 32.00 1.39
C MET A 494 -0.64 30.47 1.19
N ALA A 495 -1.62 29.95 0.46
CA ALA A 495 -1.75 28.52 0.18
C ALA A 495 -0.50 27.94 -0.51
N LYS A 496 0.06 28.66 -1.50
CA LYS A 496 1.32 28.29 -2.17
C LYS A 496 2.53 28.34 -1.23
N ARG A 497 2.61 29.33 -0.36
CA ARG A 497 3.67 29.41 0.66
C ARG A 497 3.61 28.23 1.62
N LEU A 498 2.41 27.80 1.99
CA LEU A 498 2.14 26.63 2.82
C LEU A 498 2.40 25.29 2.10
N GLY A 499 2.74 25.30 0.82
CA GLY A 499 3.12 24.11 0.06
C GLY A 499 2.01 23.44 -0.74
N ILE A 500 0.82 24.04 -0.83
CA ILE A 500 -0.25 23.50 -1.68
C ILE A 500 0.15 23.66 -3.15
N SER A 501 0.23 22.53 -3.84
CA SER A 501 0.66 22.45 -5.23
C SER A 501 -0.49 22.50 -6.23
N SER A 502 -1.71 22.25 -5.78
CA SER A 502 -2.92 22.28 -6.63
C SER A 502 -3.20 23.67 -7.18
N GLU A 503 -3.68 23.74 -8.39
CA GLU A 503 -4.16 25.00 -8.99
C GLU A 503 -5.48 25.41 -8.32
N ILE A 504 -5.51 26.61 -7.76
CA ILE A 504 -6.68 27.18 -7.06
C ILE A 504 -7.18 28.39 -7.84
N PRO A 505 -8.40 28.34 -8.38
CA PRO A 505 -9.00 29.50 -9.06
C PRO A 505 -9.27 30.68 -8.10
N ALA A 506 -8.97 31.91 -8.52
CA ALA A 506 -9.10 33.10 -7.71
C ALA A 506 -10.55 33.59 -7.61
N TYR A 507 -11.44 32.76 -7.06
CA TYR A 507 -12.83 33.15 -6.79
C TYR A 507 -13.09 33.32 -5.28
N PRO A 508 -13.97 34.22 -4.85
CA PRO A 508 -14.29 34.38 -3.43
C PRO A 508 -14.80 33.11 -2.72
N SER A 509 -15.36 32.17 -3.47
CA SER A 509 -15.87 30.89 -2.94
C SER A 509 -14.79 30.00 -2.32
N ILE A 510 -13.49 30.27 -2.60
CA ILE A 510 -12.39 29.56 -1.92
C ILE A 510 -12.40 29.78 -0.40
N ALA A 511 -13.03 30.87 0.08
CA ALA A 511 -13.27 31.09 1.51
C ALA A 511 -14.02 29.94 2.20
N LEU A 512 -14.79 29.16 1.43
CA LEU A 512 -15.52 27.99 1.89
C LEU A 512 -14.88 26.68 1.43
N GLY A 513 -13.70 26.74 0.79
CA GLY A 513 -12.95 25.59 0.33
C GLY A 513 -13.55 24.89 -0.88
N THR A 514 -13.92 25.66 -1.90
CA THR A 514 -14.39 25.10 -3.19
C THR A 514 -13.26 24.50 -4.03
N ALA A 515 -12.00 24.72 -3.65
CA ALA A 515 -10.84 24.14 -4.32
C ALA A 515 -10.75 22.64 -4.06
N ASN A 516 -10.29 21.91 -5.07
CA ASN A 516 -9.90 20.50 -4.92
C ASN A 516 -8.40 20.44 -4.57
N VAL A 517 -8.07 19.82 -3.44
CA VAL A 517 -6.69 19.67 -2.95
C VAL A 517 -6.51 18.26 -2.39
N SER A 518 -5.32 17.70 -2.51
CA SER A 518 -5.03 16.38 -1.96
C SER A 518 -4.92 16.41 -0.43
N LEU A 519 -5.22 15.29 0.21
CA LEU A 519 -5.01 15.13 1.66
C LEU A 519 -3.53 15.36 2.02
N TYR A 520 -2.63 14.90 1.17
CA TYR A 520 -1.18 15.10 1.29
C TYR A 520 -0.80 16.60 1.39
N ASP A 521 -1.30 17.42 0.47
CA ASP A 521 -1.00 18.86 0.45
C ASP A 521 -1.63 19.56 1.66
N MET A 522 -2.87 19.17 2.05
CA MET A 522 -3.55 19.77 3.19
C MET A 522 -2.84 19.47 4.52
N VAL A 523 -2.39 18.23 4.75
CA VAL A 523 -1.62 17.86 5.95
C VAL A 523 -0.27 18.59 5.96
N GLY A 524 0.40 18.69 4.81
CA GLY A 524 1.62 19.47 4.65
C GLY A 524 1.42 20.97 4.98
N ALA A 525 0.32 21.57 4.54
CA ALA A 525 0.00 22.97 4.83
C ALA A 525 -0.28 23.21 6.33
N TYR A 526 -1.02 22.31 6.97
CA TYR A 526 -1.30 22.44 8.41
C TYR A 526 -0.07 22.20 9.29
N SER A 527 0.92 21.46 8.81
CA SER A 527 2.17 21.25 9.56
C SER A 527 2.95 22.54 9.76
N VAL A 528 2.81 23.53 8.88
CA VAL A 528 3.45 24.84 9.01
C VAL A 528 3.01 25.56 10.29
N PHE A 529 1.72 25.46 10.65
CA PHE A 529 1.21 26.06 11.88
C PHE A 529 1.83 25.40 13.12
N ALA A 530 2.07 24.10 13.10
CA ALA A 530 2.68 23.35 14.20
C ALA A 530 4.21 23.41 14.22
N ASN A 531 4.84 24.00 13.19
CA ASN A 531 6.27 24.08 13.01
C ASN A 531 6.77 25.52 12.95
N ALA A 532 6.27 26.40 13.83
CA ALA A 532 6.70 27.80 13.95
C ALA A 532 6.71 28.56 12.59
N GLY A 533 5.76 28.27 11.72
CA GLY A 533 5.64 28.91 10.40
C GLY A 533 6.59 28.36 9.34
N VAL A 534 7.36 27.32 9.65
CA VAL A 534 8.30 26.70 8.72
C VAL A 534 7.64 25.56 7.95
N TYR A 535 7.62 25.67 6.64
CA TYR A 535 7.23 24.58 5.74
C TYR A 535 8.40 23.60 5.60
N THR A 536 8.17 22.34 5.96
CA THR A 536 9.06 21.22 5.68
C THR A 536 8.37 20.30 4.70
N GLU A 537 9.02 20.05 3.56
CA GLU A 537 8.47 19.17 2.52
C GLU A 537 8.19 17.78 3.10
N PRO A 538 6.98 17.21 2.87
CA PRO A 538 6.67 15.88 3.34
C PRO A 538 7.64 14.82 2.78
N VAL A 539 8.18 13.99 3.66
CA VAL A 539 9.19 12.96 3.36
C VAL A 539 8.62 11.58 3.62
N TYR A 540 8.75 10.68 2.65
CA TYR A 540 8.33 9.28 2.76
C TYR A 540 9.47 8.28 2.52
N ILE A 541 10.58 8.69 1.90
CA ILE A 541 11.84 7.94 1.78
C ILE A 541 12.91 8.70 2.54
N THR A 542 13.71 8.01 3.37
CA THR A 542 14.89 8.59 4.00
C THR A 542 16.13 8.38 3.14
N HIS A 543 16.42 7.13 2.77
CA HIS A 543 17.55 6.76 1.91
C HIS A 543 17.28 5.41 1.25
N ILE A 544 18.10 5.08 0.26
CA ILE A 544 18.08 3.81 -0.45
C ILE A 544 19.51 3.26 -0.48
N GLU A 545 19.66 1.98 -0.16
CA GLU A 545 20.90 1.23 -0.26
C GLU A 545 20.82 0.20 -1.40
N ASP A 546 21.99 -0.09 -1.99
CA ASP A 546 22.15 -1.22 -2.88
C ASP A 546 22.23 -2.55 -2.07
N LYS A 547 22.30 -3.69 -2.77
CA LYS A 547 22.45 -5.02 -2.16
C LYS A 547 23.70 -5.20 -1.29
N ASN A 548 24.71 -4.34 -1.43
CA ASN A 548 25.96 -4.39 -0.68
C ASN A 548 25.95 -3.45 0.53
N GLY A 549 24.85 -2.71 0.74
CA GLY A 549 24.73 -1.73 1.81
C GLY A 549 25.32 -0.36 1.48
N ASN A 550 25.66 -0.09 0.20
CA ASN A 550 26.07 1.24 -0.20
C ASN A 550 24.86 2.14 -0.36
N GLU A 551 24.89 3.31 0.26
CA GLU A 551 23.86 4.32 0.07
C GLU A 551 23.93 4.90 -1.35
N ILE A 552 22.84 4.78 -2.11
CA ILE A 552 22.73 5.25 -3.50
C ILE A 552 21.81 6.48 -3.63
N TYR A 553 21.00 6.77 -2.63
CA TYR A 553 20.12 7.93 -2.58
C TYR A 553 19.82 8.32 -1.14
N ARG A 554 19.80 9.63 -0.87
CA ARG A 554 19.33 10.21 0.41
C ARG A 554 18.43 11.41 0.14
N LYS A 555 17.26 11.42 0.77
CA LYS A 555 16.34 12.55 0.68
C LYS A 555 16.75 13.66 1.64
N THR A 556 16.93 14.86 1.11
CA THR A 556 17.03 16.10 1.87
C THR A 556 15.75 16.89 1.63
N PRO A 557 14.89 17.12 2.65
CA PRO A 557 13.66 17.87 2.47
C PRO A 557 13.95 19.34 2.17
N ARG A 558 13.11 19.94 1.35
CA ARG A 558 13.08 21.41 1.17
C ARG A 558 12.45 22.03 2.40
N ILE A 559 13.12 23.04 2.96
CA ILE A 559 12.64 23.77 4.13
C ILE A 559 12.58 25.25 3.76
N LYS A 560 11.48 25.92 4.08
CA LYS A 560 11.33 27.36 3.85
C LYS A 560 10.46 27.98 4.93
N GLN A 561 10.72 29.23 5.33
CA GLN A 561 9.79 30.03 6.11
C GLN A 561 8.58 30.36 5.24
N ALA A 562 7.38 29.98 5.66
CA ALA A 562 6.13 30.20 4.94
C ALA A 562 5.31 31.34 5.55
N MET A 563 5.44 31.55 6.87
CA MET A 563 4.86 32.66 7.64
C MET A 563 5.70 32.92 8.89
N ASP A 564 5.49 34.07 9.53
CA ASP A 564 6.16 34.41 10.78
C ASP A 564 5.77 33.47 11.92
N GLU A 565 6.68 33.24 12.86
CA GLU A 565 6.47 32.38 14.03
C GLU A 565 5.27 32.85 14.88
N ASP A 566 5.16 34.15 15.11
CA ASP A 566 4.05 34.75 15.86
C ASP A 566 2.70 34.46 15.19
N LEU A 567 2.63 34.54 13.87
CA LEU A 567 1.43 34.21 13.11
C LEU A 567 1.08 32.72 13.27
N ALA A 568 2.07 31.83 13.18
CA ALA A 568 1.87 30.40 13.36
C ALA A 568 1.34 30.09 14.77
N TYR A 569 1.93 30.71 15.80
CA TYR A 569 1.46 30.57 17.18
C TYR A 569 0.00 31.03 17.35
N VAL A 570 -0.34 32.18 16.80
CA VAL A 570 -1.72 32.68 16.83
C VAL A 570 -2.66 31.72 16.10
N MET A 571 -2.24 31.14 14.99
CA MET A 571 -3.06 30.17 14.26
C MET A 571 -3.28 28.87 15.06
N ILE A 572 -2.29 28.36 15.80
CA ILE A 572 -2.49 27.24 16.73
C ILE A 572 -3.50 27.60 17.83
N TYR A 573 -3.40 28.79 18.40
CA TYR A 573 -4.37 29.28 19.39
C TYR A 573 -5.81 29.32 18.81
N MET A 574 -5.96 29.76 17.57
CA MET A 574 -7.25 29.78 16.89
C MET A 574 -7.77 28.37 16.59
N LEU A 575 -6.91 27.46 16.14
CA LEU A 575 -7.26 26.06 15.83
C LEU A 575 -7.64 25.28 17.10
N LYS A 576 -7.07 25.57 18.25
CA LYS A 576 -7.51 25.01 19.56
C LYS A 576 -8.99 25.35 19.85
N GLY A 577 -9.52 26.45 19.35
CA GLY A 577 -10.93 26.80 19.45
C GLY A 577 -11.90 25.79 18.82
N ASN A 578 -11.45 25.06 17.79
CA ASN A 578 -12.27 24.03 17.14
C ASN A 578 -12.67 22.90 18.10
N THR A 579 -11.80 22.54 19.05
CA THR A 579 -12.04 21.46 20.03
C THR A 579 -12.59 21.98 21.35
N ASP A 580 -12.77 23.30 21.51
CA ASP A 580 -13.23 23.94 22.74
C ASP A 580 -14.79 23.92 22.81
N PRO A 581 -15.39 23.20 23.77
CA PRO A 581 -16.85 23.18 23.94
C PRO A 581 -17.45 24.55 24.30
N SER A 582 -16.68 25.40 25.02
CA SER A 582 -17.15 26.74 25.41
C SER A 582 -17.37 27.65 24.22
N LEU A 583 -16.58 27.48 23.17
CA LEU A 583 -16.73 28.16 21.87
C LEU A 583 -17.72 27.45 20.93
N ARG A 584 -18.32 26.35 21.33
CA ARG A 584 -19.12 25.46 20.46
C ARG A 584 -18.37 25.04 19.22
N GLY A 585 -17.08 24.69 19.38
CA GLY A 585 -16.22 24.26 18.27
C GLY A 585 -16.75 22.99 17.60
N THR A 586 -16.64 22.92 16.28
CA THR A 586 -17.19 21.79 15.49
C THR A 586 -16.46 20.47 15.73
N GLY A 587 -15.25 20.47 16.33
CA GLY A 587 -14.49 19.31 16.76
C GLY A 587 -14.64 18.97 18.26
N SER A 588 -15.52 19.64 18.99
CA SER A 588 -15.68 19.49 20.45
C SER A 588 -16.09 18.08 20.88
N LYS A 589 -16.62 17.23 19.96
CA LYS A 589 -16.85 15.79 20.20
C LYS A 589 -15.57 15.09 20.72
N LEU A 590 -14.37 15.57 20.39
CA LEU A 590 -13.13 15.03 20.95
C LEU A 590 -13.09 15.15 22.49
N ARG A 591 -13.70 16.17 23.08
CA ARG A 591 -13.74 16.37 24.53
C ARG A 591 -14.79 15.53 25.22
N TYR A 592 -16.05 15.58 24.78
CA TYR A 592 -17.16 14.94 25.49
C TYR A 592 -17.54 13.54 24.99
N VAL A 593 -17.16 13.14 23.77
CA VAL A 593 -17.41 11.78 23.25
C VAL A 593 -16.15 10.91 23.42
N TYR A 594 -14.98 11.46 23.07
CA TYR A 594 -13.72 10.70 23.05
C TYR A 594 -12.86 10.96 24.27
N ASN A 595 -13.23 11.87 25.19
CA ASN A 595 -12.55 12.17 26.45
C ASN A 595 -11.06 12.51 26.28
N PHE A 596 -10.70 13.28 25.24
CA PHE A 596 -9.36 13.83 25.10
C PHE A 596 -9.19 15.02 26.07
N THR A 597 -8.10 15.03 26.79
CA THR A 597 -7.67 16.16 27.67
C THR A 597 -6.48 16.91 27.07
N GLU A 598 -5.76 16.30 26.15
CA GLU A 598 -4.56 16.80 25.52
C GLU A 598 -4.85 18.08 24.70
N PRO A 599 -3.88 19.00 24.55
CA PRO A 599 -4.02 20.17 23.71
C PRO A 599 -4.09 19.77 22.23
N ILE A 600 -5.25 19.97 21.63
CA ILE A 600 -5.53 19.60 20.24
C ILE A 600 -6.08 20.82 19.53
N GLY A 601 -5.42 21.26 18.47
CA GLY A 601 -5.97 22.15 17.46
C GLY A 601 -6.58 21.34 16.32
N GLY A 602 -7.46 21.94 15.52
CA GLY A 602 -7.97 21.24 14.34
C GLY A 602 -9.02 22.01 13.57
N LYS A 603 -9.50 21.37 12.50
CA LYS A 603 -10.60 21.90 11.70
C LYS A 603 -11.39 20.78 11.04
N THR A 604 -12.72 20.83 11.17
CA THR A 604 -13.64 20.00 10.40
C THR A 604 -13.90 20.62 9.03
N GLY A 605 -14.07 19.80 8.03
CA GLY A 605 -14.54 20.17 6.70
C GLY A 605 -15.81 19.42 6.33
N THR A 606 -16.70 20.10 5.63
CA THR A 606 -17.90 19.49 5.05
C THR A 606 -18.19 20.26 3.77
N THR A 607 -18.38 19.55 2.69
CA THR A 607 -18.69 20.16 1.39
C THR A 607 -20.20 20.24 1.14
N THR A 608 -20.57 20.89 0.05
CA THR A 608 -21.96 20.97 -0.38
C THR A 608 -22.54 19.57 -0.55
N ASN A 609 -23.81 19.39 -0.12
CA ASN A 609 -24.51 18.10 -0.10
C ASN A 609 -23.83 17.00 0.76
N TYR A 610 -22.87 17.39 1.61
CA TYR A 610 -22.17 16.46 2.52
C TYR A 610 -21.42 15.34 1.79
N SER A 611 -20.93 15.63 0.57
CA SER A 611 -20.23 14.64 -0.27
C SER A 611 -18.83 14.33 0.24
N ASP A 612 -18.18 15.30 0.91
CA ASP A 612 -16.86 15.12 1.49
C ASP A 612 -16.87 15.54 2.96
N GLY A 613 -16.39 14.69 3.82
CA GLY A 613 -16.14 14.95 5.22
C GLY A 613 -14.65 14.96 5.52
N TRP A 614 -14.16 16.00 6.17
CA TRP A 614 -12.77 16.19 6.51
C TRP A 614 -12.58 16.44 8.00
N TYR A 615 -11.47 15.94 8.53
CA TYR A 615 -10.93 16.43 9.81
C TYR A 615 -9.41 16.48 9.72
N ILE A 616 -8.82 17.63 10.07
CA ILE A 616 -7.37 17.77 10.22
C ILE A 616 -7.12 18.20 11.65
N GLY A 617 -6.46 17.34 12.42
CA GLY A 617 -6.05 17.59 13.79
C GLY A 617 -4.58 17.88 13.90
N VAL A 618 -4.23 18.84 14.76
CA VAL A 618 -2.87 19.33 14.99
C VAL A 618 -2.54 19.13 16.45
N THR A 619 -1.43 18.46 16.70
CA THR A 619 -0.81 18.28 18.01
C THR A 619 0.66 18.69 17.94
N PRO A 620 1.41 18.79 19.06
CA PRO A 620 2.81 19.23 19.02
C PRO A 620 3.73 18.37 18.14
N ASP A 621 3.47 17.05 18.04
CA ASP A 621 4.34 16.11 17.35
C ASP A 621 3.71 15.50 16.09
N LEU A 622 2.39 15.67 15.88
CA LEU A 622 1.70 15.09 14.75
C LEU A 622 0.65 16.03 14.17
N VAL A 623 0.65 16.13 12.85
CA VAL A 623 -0.49 16.65 12.08
C VAL A 623 -1.10 15.47 11.33
N THR A 624 -2.38 15.22 11.60
CA THR A 624 -3.08 14.08 11.03
C THR A 624 -4.37 14.55 10.35
N GLY A 625 -4.49 14.23 9.07
CA GLY A 625 -5.68 14.50 8.27
C GLY A 625 -6.43 13.21 7.95
N VAL A 626 -7.75 13.31 7.94
CA VAL A 626 -8.67 12.25 7.50
C VAL A 626 -9.69 12.85 6.54
N TRP A 627 -9.92 12.16 5.44
CA TRP A 627 -10.99 12.42 4.49
C TRP A 627 -11.92 11.20 4.40
N THR A 628 -13.21 11.46 4.18
CA THR A 628 -14.22 10.43 3.93
C THR A 628 -15.23 10.97 2.93
N GLY A 629 -15.56 10.18 1.90
CA GLY A 629 -16.52 10.57 0.85
C GLY A 629 -16.96 9.37 0.02
N GLY A 630 -17.65 9.64 -1.08
CA GLY A 630 -17.95 8.65 -2.12
C GLY A 630 -16.87 8.64 -3.22
N GLU A 631 -16.98 7.70 -4.14
CA GLU A 631 -16.18 7.72 -5.39
C GLU A 631 -16.60 8.90 -6.27
N ASP A 632 -17.91 9.16 -6.30
CA ASP A 632 -18.50 10.35 -6.92
C ASP A 632 -19.27 11.13 -5.85
N ARG A 633 -19.62 12.39 -6.17
CA ARG A 633 -20.35 13.28 -5.24
C ARG A 633 -21.79 12.86 -4.96
N TYR A 634 -22.30 11.85 -5.63
CA TYR A 634 -23.66 11.33 -5.44
C TYR A 634 -23.75 10.37 -4.25
N GLU A 635 -22.66 9.69 -3.91
CA GLU A 635 -22.58 8.80 -2.77
C GLU A 635 -22.34 9.60 -1.47
N HIS A 636 -23.40 10.19 -0.90
CA HIS A 636 -23.32 11.03 0.28
C HIS A 636 -24.52 10.85 1.24
N PHE A 637 -24.37 11.22 2.50
CA PHE A 637 -25.48 11.34 3.42
C PHE A 637 -26.36 12.52 3.04
N ARG A 638 -27.67 12.45 3.36
CA ARG A 638 -28.64 13.51 3.02
C ARG A 638 -28.94 14.45 4.19
N SER A 639 -28.21 14.34 5.30
CA SER A 639 -28.36 15.23 6.44
C SER A 639 -27.01 15.68 6.96
N LEU A 640 -26.93 16.90 7.47
CA LEU A 640 -25.73 17.47 8.06
C LEU A 640 -25.20 16.62 9.21
N SER A 641 -26.08 16.19 10.11
CA SER A 641 -25.69 15.45 11.32
C SER A 641 -25.02 14.11 11.05
N MET A 642 -25.29 13.49 9.89
CA MET A 642 -24.68 12.22 9.47
C MET A 642 -23.49 12.41 8.53
N GLY A 643 -23.52 13.46 7.69
CA GLY A 643 -22.52 13.67 6.63
C GLY A 643 -21.46 14.72 6.95
N GLU A 644 -21.55 15.44 8.07
CA GLU A 644 -20.51 16.39 8.46
C GLU A 644 -19.18 15.71 8.81
N GLY A 645 -18.05 16.39 8.61
CA GLY A 645 -16.72 15.85 8.91
C GLY A 645 -16.54 15.45 10.38
N SER A 646 -17.33 16.03 11.30
CA SER A 646 -17.34 15.62 12.71
C SER A 646 -18.03 14.27 12.96
N ALA A 647 -18.77 13.75 11.99
CA ALA A 647 -19.43 12.45 12.03
C ALA A 647 -18.72 11.41 11.16
N THR A 648 -18.09 11.82 10.08
CA THR A 648 -17.50 10.92 9.06
C THR A 648 -15.99 10.75 9.19
N ALA A 649 -15.22 11.83 9.39
CA ALA A 649 -13.75 11.79 9.39
C ALA A 649 -13.15 11.88 10.81
N LEU A 650 -13.66 12.76 11.67
CA LEU A 650 -13.15 12.96 13.03
C LEU A 650 -13.09 11.67 13.88
N PRO A 651 -14.06 10.73 13.79
CA PRO A 651 -14.00 9.49 14.58
C PRO A 651 -12.77 8.63 14.26
N THR A 652 -12.40 8.49 12.98
CA THR A 652 -11.16 7.77 12.58
C THR A 652 -9.93 8.42 13.21
N TRP A 653 -9.83 9.74 13.13
CA TRP A 653 -8.76 10.49 13.78
C TRP A 653 -8.70 10.23 15.28
N ALA A 654 -9.86 10.29 15.94
CA ALA A 654 -9.96 10.10 17.38
C ALA A 654 -9.52 8.68 17.81
N MET A 655 -9.96 7.65 17.09
CA MET A 655 -9.60 6.27 17.37
C MET A 655 -8.11 6.03 17.18
N TYR A 656 -7.51 6.59 16.12
CA TYR A 656 -6.09 6.54 15.88
C TYR A 656 -5.29 7.23 17.01
N MET A 657 -5.58 8.49 17.33
CA MET A 657 -4.85 9.24 18.34
C MET A 657 -5.00 8.65 19.75
N LYS A 658 -6.12 8.02 20.08
CA LYS A 658 -6.26 7.27 21.33
C LYS A 658 -5.24 6.14 21.44
N GLN A 659 -5.05 5.37 20.36
CA GLN A 659 -4.06 4.30 20.35
C GLN A 659 -2.63 4.87 20.44
N ILE A 660 -2.35 5.97 19.71
CA ILE A 660 -1.06 6.68 19.76
C ILE A 660 -0.75 7.10 21.20
N TYR A 661 -1.66 7.82 21.84
CA TYR A 661 -1.44 8.33 23.22
C TYR A 661 -1.43 7.22 24.28
N SER A 662 -2.03 6.08 24.02
CA SER A 662 -1.96 4.92 24.94
C SER A 662 -0.62 4.18 24.86
N ASN A 663 0.17 4.37 23.80
CA ASN A 663 1.44 3.69 23.59
C ASN A 663 2.64 4.62 23.83
N ALA A 664 3.14 4.63 25.08
CA ALA A 664 4.26 5.47 25.47
C ALA A 664 5.57 5.19 24.69
N SER A 665 5.73 3.98 24.10
CA SER A 665 6.94 3.64 23.33
C SER A 665 7.08 4.45 22.02
N LEU A 666 6.01 5.09 21.55
CA LEU A 666 6.04 5.96 20.37
C LEU A 666 6.66 7.33 20.66
N GLY A 667 6.83 7.71 21.92
CA GLY A 667 7.44 8.98 22.32
C GLY A 667 6.63 10.23 21.93
N ILE A 668 5.33 10.09 21.67
CA ILE A 668 4.46 11.22 21.29
C ILE A 668 3.99 11.96 22.54
N SER A 669 4.25 13.27 22.57
CA SER A 669 3.90 14.14 23.69
C SER A 669 2.38 14.25 23.87
N LYS A 670 1.95 14.28 25.15
CA LYS A 670 0.57 14.59 25.55
C LYS A 670 0.41 16.04 26.03
N GLY A 671 1.50 16.76 26.13
CA GLY A 671 1.58 18.14 26.59
C GLY A 671 1.66 19.17 25.46
N ASP A 672 1.76 20.43 25.88
CA ASP A 672 1.99 21.58 24.97
C ASP A 672 3.41 21.60 24.43
#